data_fe40e7be9107588f95d22063ef5feb94
#
_entry.id   fe40e7be9107588f95d22063ef5feb94
#
_cell.length_a   1.000
_cell.length_b   1.000
_cell.length_c   1.000
_cell.angle_alpha   90.00
_cell.angle_beta   90.00
_cell.angle_gamma   90.00
#
_symmetry.space_group_name_H-M   'P 1'
#
loop_
_entity.id
_entity.type
_entity.pdbx_description
1 polymer ?
#
loop_
_entity_poly.entity_id
_entity_poly.type
_entity_poly.pdbx_seq_one_letter_code
_entity_poly.pdbx_strand_id
1 'polypeptide(L)'
;MNIVLPDGSTKDVAEGATVADVAAAIGAGLAKAALAGIVNDQPADLSAPVNAGDAVAIITAKSDEGLELLRHSTAHVMAAALVDLYGDVQFGVGPAIEDGFYYDVKLDRALSPDDFAAIEARMAEIVKADEPFERRVVTRAEAEEIFADQPLKLELVAELPEDAVITTYTIGKFTDLCRGPHLPSTGKIGAFKLTKLAGAYWRGDAEREMLTRIYGTAFFKQKELDEYLHNMEEAEKRDHRKLGRELGIYTMDPLAGVGLPLYLPKGARVIRTMQEWLRRDLYERGYEEVITPHVYNADVWKMSGHYDFYHENMYFFNINEGDDENPRLTEYAVKPMNCPGHVMLYKSELHSYRDLPLRYFEFGTVYRHEMSGVVHGLLRARGFTQDDAHVFCTRDQVVDEVVAILDLVDHIMSTFGFEYTAEISTRPAKSIGSDDMWEHATNALKEACARHELEYEINEGDGAFYGPKIDIKVKDAIGRTWQCSTVQVDFNFPERFELTYRTEDNTEERPWMLHRAIFGSIERFLGILIEHYAGALPLWLAPVQVAVLPLADRHNEAAAELAKQLKAAGGRIEVYDQNEPMRVKIAKAQSQKIPYMVVLGDNGNRERHRERARASRGRPRRVAGRAARGEAARGGAVALRCGGMALKRPRGCPGPFFMRGVAVIGKKLRDCVLHSRKSAV
;
A
#
# COMPACT_ATOMS: atom_id res chain seq x y z
N MET A 1 -0.27 -45.38 -18.64
CA MET A 1 -1.33 -44.84 -17.75
C MET A 1 -1.66 -43.41 -18.14
N ASN A 2 -2.92 -43.02 -17.99
CA ASN A 2 -3.34 -41.66 -18.32
C ASN A 2 -3.28 -40.77 -17.07
N ILE A 3 -2.76 -39.56 -17.26
CA ILE A 3 -2.80 -38.45 -16.28
C ILE A 3 -3.62 -37.31 -16.86
N VAL A 4 -4.10 -36.39 -16.02
CA VAL A 4 -4.88 -35.19 -16.39
C VAL A 4 -4.00 -33.96 -16.31
N LEU A 5 -4.00 -33.13 -17.37
CA LEU A 5 -3.26 -31.85 -17.39
C LEU A 5 -4.18 -30.69 -16.95
N PRO A 6 -3.63 -29.51 -16.60
CA PRO A 6 -4.42 -28.36 -16.14
C PRO A 6 -5.50 -27.85 -17.11
N ASP A 7 -5.33 -28.10 -18.41
CA ASP A 7 -6.31 -27.77 -19.45
C ASP A 7 -7.43 -28.81 -19.61
N GLY A 8 -7.46 -29.83 -18.74
CA GLY A 8 -8.40 -30.96 -18.80
C GLY A 8 -8.06 -32.03 -19.82
N SER A 9 -7.02 -31.87 -20.61
CA SER A 9 -6.55 -32.90 -21.56
C SER A 9 -5.87 -34.05 -20.82
N THR A 10 -5.86 -35.24 -21.41
CA THR A 10 -5.17 -36.39 -20.85
C THR A 10 -3.87 -36.69 -21.60
N LYS A 11 -2.87 -37.18 -20.87
CA LYS A 11 -1.59 -37.56 -21.43
C LYS A 11 -1.22 -38.99 -21.04
N ASP A 12 -0.82 -39.79 -22.03
CA ASP A 12 -0.28 -41.12 -21.78
C ASP A 12 1.19 -41.07 -21.34
N VAL A 13 1.48 -41.68 -20.18
CA VAL A 13 2.83 -41.87 -19.64
C VAL A 13 3.06 -43.32 -19.26
N ALA A 14 4.31 -43.72 -19.09
CA ALA A 14 4.66 -45.07 -18.65
C ALA A 14 4.14 -45.37 -17.23
N GLU A 15 3.93 -46.64 -16.91
CA GLU A 15 3.64 -47.04 -15.52
C GLU A 15 4.88 -46.81 -14.64
N GLY A 16 4.68 -46.16 -13.48
CA GLY A 16 5.77 -45.72 -12.60
C GLY A 16 6.49 -44.46 -13.06
N ALA A 17 5.91 -43.71 -14.00
CA ALA A 17 6.45 -42.40 -14.41
C ALA A 17 6.48 -41.43 -13.27
N THR A 18 7.45 -40.50 -13.33
CA THR A 18 7.61 -39.38 -12.37
C THR A 18 7.09 -38.08 -12.97
N VAL A 19 7.00 -37.02 -12.16
CA VAL A 19 6.69 -35.66 -12.62
C VAL A 19 7.65 -35.21 -13.73
N ALA A 20 8.94 -35.59 -13.63
CA ALA A 20 9.92 -35.31 -14.72
C ALA A 20 9.58 -36.01 -16.02
N ASP A 21 9.12 -37.27 -15.97
CA ASP A 21 8.71 -38.02 -17.14
C ASP A 21 7.45 -37.43 -17.77
N VAL A 22 6.52 -36.93 -16.97
CA VAL A 22 5.36 -36.18 -17.45
C VAL A 22 5.80 -34.93 -18.21
N ALA A 23 6.70 -34.14 -17.66
CA ALA A 23 7.24 -32.94 -18.31
C ALA A 23 7.92 -33.31 -19.65
N ALA A 24 8.66 -34.40 -19.70
CA ALA A 24 9.31 -34.91 -20.90
C ALA A 24 8.29 -35.40 -21.95
N ALA A 25 7.21 -36.09 -21.54
CA ALA A 25 6.15 -36.55 -22.40
C ALA A 25 5.34 -35.40 -23.01
N ILE A 26 5.22 -34.27 -22.32
CA ILE A 26 4.58 -33.04 -22.86
C ILE A 26 5.50 -32.40 -23.90
N GLY A 27 6.79 -32.25 -23.60
CA GLY A 27 7.75 -31.72 -24.56
C GLY A 27 9.15 -31.44 -23.98
N ALA A 28 10.18 -31.56 -24.83
CA ALA A 28 11.58 -31.35 -24.43
C ALA A 28 11.88 -29.96 -23.86
N GLY A 29 11.16 -28.95 -24.34
CA GLY A 29 11.29 -27.57 -23.79
C GLY A 29 10.78 -27.49 -22.36
N LEU A 30 9.66 -28.09 -22.04
CA LEU A 30 9.07 -28.14 -20.72
C LEU A 30 9.92 -29.01 -19.77
N ALA A 31 10.40 -30.17 -20.24
CA ALA A 31 11.31 -31.02 -19.47
C ALA A 31 12.56 -30.25 -18.97
N LYS A 32 13.15 -29.41 -19.84
CA LYS A 32 14.30 -28.59 -19.50
C LYS A 32 13.95 -27.44 -18.50
N ALA A 33 12.72 -26.90 -18.61
CA ALA A 33 12.25 -25.78 -17.81
C ALA A 33 11.61 -26.23 -16.49
N ALA A 34 11.28 -27.49 -16.33
CA ALA A 34 10.61 -28.03 -15.15
C ALA A 34 11.51 -27.91 -13.91
N LEU A 35 10.93 -27.44 -12.81
CA LEU A 35 11.57 -27.28 -11.50
C LEU A 35 10.95 -28.22 -10.47
N ALA A 36 9.63 -28.41 -10.51
CA ALA A 36 8.84 -29.29 -9.66
C ALA A 36 7.48 -29.54 -10.34
N GLY A 37 6.53 -30.16 -9.66
CA GLY A 37 5.16 -30.29 -10.09
C GLY A 37 4.15 -30.09 -8.99
N ILE A 38 2.88 -30.07 -9.39
CA ILE A 38 1.72 -30.16 -8.50
C ILE A 38 0.98 -31.42 -8.89
N VAL A 39 0.78 -32.34 -7.96
CA VAL A 39 0.05 -33.58 -8.15
C VAL A 39 -1.17 -33.60 -7.23
N ASN A 40 -2.38 -33.61 -7.80
CA ASN A 40 -3.65 -33.52 -7.04
C ASN A 40 -3.63 -32.38 -6.03
N ASP A 41 -3.30 -31.18 -6.48
CA ASP A 41 -3.20 -29.93 -5.70
C ASP A 41 -2.12 -29.92 -4.61
N GLN A 42 -1.21 -30.90 -4.62
CA GLN A 42 -0.08 -30.96 -3.71
C GLN A 42 1.25 -30.75 -4.42
N PRO A 43 2.11 -29.83 -3.95
CA PRO A 43 3.45 -29.65 -4.49
C PRO A 43 4.30 -30.91 -4.39
N ALA A 44 5.05 -31.24 -5.43
CA ALA A 44 5.82 -32.47 -5.55
C ALA A 44 7.15 -32.26 -6.29
N ASP A 45 8.20 -32.96 -5.86
CA ASP A 45 9.49 -32.95 -6.55
C ASP A 45 9.38 -33.58 -7.96
N LEU A 46 10.32 -33.25 -8.83
CA LEU A 46 10.40 -33.87 -10.16
C LEU A 46 10.53 -35.40 -10.11
N SER A 47 11.10 -35.95 -9.03
CA SER A 47 11.26 -37.38 -8.80
C SER A 47 10.01 -38.07 -8.22
N ALA A 48 8.99 -37.31 -7.86
CA ALA A 48 7.77 -37.86 -7.28
C ALA A 48 7.03 -38.73 -8.31
N PRO A 49 6.60 -39.97 -7.92
CA PRO A 49 5.82 -40.84 -8.80
C PRO A 49 4.42 -40.26 -9.02
N VAL A 50 3.86 -40.50 -10.20
CA VAL A 50 2.48 -40.18 -10.56
C VAL A 50 1.69 -41.46 -10.80
N ASN A 51 0.39 -41.43 -10.55
CA ASN A 51 -0.52 -42.56 -10.73
C ASN A 51 -1.55 -42.32 -11.85
N ALA A 52 -2.22 -43.34 -12.28
CA ALA A 52 -3.29 -43.23 -13.26
C ALA A 52 -4.43 -42.36 -12.74
N GLY A 53 -4.81 -41.35 -13.48
CA GLY A 53 -5.88 -40.40 -13.13
C GLY A 53 -5.44 -39.19 -12.32
N ASP A 54 -4.15 -39.10 -11.89
CA ASP A 54 -3.65 -37.92 -11.18
C ASP A 54 -3.72 -36.67 -12.06
N ALA A 55 -4.12 -35.55 -11.44
CA ALA A 55 -4.00 -34.22 -12.01
C ALA A 55 -2.57 -33.72 -11.81
N VAL A 56 -1.86 -33.39 -12.92
CA VAL A 56 -0.44 -33.02 -12.86
C VAL A 56 -0.19 -31.71 -13.58
N ALA A 57 0.33 -30.71 -12.85
CA ALA A 57 0.84 -29.47 -13.38
C ALA A 57 2.37 -29.39 -13.20
N ILE A 58 3.06 -28.72 -14.13
CA ILE A 58 4.53 -28.58 -14.07
C ILE A 58 4.89 -27.16 -13.65
N ILE A 59 5.62 -27.04 -12.56
CA ILE A 59 6.15 -25.77 -12.04
C ILE A 59 7.41 -25.40 -12.83
N THR A 60 7.48 -24.15 -13.25
CA THR A 60 8.61 -23.56 -13.97
C THR A 60 9.04 -22.23 -13.37
N ALA A 61 10.16 -21.66 -13.82
CA ALA A 61 10.63 -20.34 -13.43
C ALA A 61 9.69 -19.16 -13.81
N LYS A 62 8.58 -19.44 -14.50
CA LYS A 62 7.62 -18.40 -14.92
C LYS A 62 6.36 -18.37 -14.06
N SER A 63 6.18 -19.33 -13.17
CA SER A 63 5.06 -19.39 -12.24
C SER A 63 5.46 -18.81 -10.86
N ASP A 64 4.47 -18.35 -10.11
CA ASP A 64 4.68 -17.82 -8.75
C ASP A 64 5.20 -18.90 -7.82
N GLU A 65 4.70 -20.15 -7.95
CA GLU A 65 5.20 -21.32 -7.20
C GLU A 65 6.68 -21.60 -7.53
N GLY A 66 7.12 -21.31 -8.76
CA GLY A 66 8.53 -21.44 -9.15
C GLY A 66 9.45 -20.50 -8.38
N LEU A 67 8.99 -19.27 -8.12
CA LEU A 67 9.74 -18.29 -7.34
C LEU A 67 9.75 -18.64 -5.84
N GLU A 68 8.65 -19.13 -5.30
CA GLU A 68 8.56 -19.64 -3.94
C GLU A 68 9.52 -20.83 -3.73
N LEU A 69 9.51 -21.79 -4.66
CA LEU A 69 10.40 -22.95 -4.67
C LEU A 69 11.88 -22.54 -4.71
N LEU A 70 12.23 -21.54 -5.54
CA LEU A 70 13.57 -20.96 -5.60
C LEU A 70 14.00 -20.39 -4.24
N ARG A 71 13.13 -19.57 -3.62
CA ARG A 71 13.38 -18.92 -2.33
C ARG A 71 13.56 -19.96 -1.21
N HIS A 72 12.67 -20.95 -1.17
CA HIS A 72 12.77 -22.05 -0.21
C HIS A 72 14.08 -22.85 -0.36
N SER A 73 14.44 -23.21 -1.59
CA SER A 73 15.69 -23.92 -1.87
C SER A 73 16.93 -23.07 -1.54
N THR A 74 16.86 -21.75 -1.75
CA THR A 74 17.95 -20.83 -1.41
C THR A 74 18.12 -20.70 0.10
N ALA A 75 17.05 -20.80 0.91
CA ALA A 75 17.14 -20.85 2.37
C ALA A 75 17.98 -22.07 2.84
N HIS A 76 17.78 -23.22 2.21
CA HIS A 76 18.58 -24.43 2.51
C HIS A 76 20.05 -24.29 2.07
N VAL A 77 20.33 -23.64 0.94
CA VAL A 77 21.71 -23.34 0.52
C VAL A 77 22.38 -22.38 1.52
N MET A 78 21.65 -21.40 2.06
CA MET A 78 22.16 -20.54 3.13
C MET A 78 22.47 -21.37 4.39
N ALA A 79 21.57 -22.28 4.79
CA ALA A 79 21.79 -23.15 5.94
C ALA A 79 23.00 -24.05 5.75
N ALA A 80 23.18 -24.64 4.56
CA ALA A 80 24.37 -25.42 4.23
C ALA A 80 25.67 -24.57 4.31
N ALA A 81 25.64 -23.33 3.82
CA ALA A 81 26.76 -22.40 3.92
C ALA A 81 27.10 -22.05 5.37
N LEU A 82 26.09 -21.91 6.24
CA LEU A 82 26.32 -21.68 7.68
C LEU A 82 26.97 -22.86 8.37
N VAL A 83 26.57 -24.10 8.06
CA VAL A 83 27.21 -25.31 8.57
C VAL A 83 28.67 -25.38 8.13
N ASP A 84 28.95 -25.10 6.87
CA ASP A 84 30.32 -25.15 6.35
C ASP A 84 31.26 -24.10 6.97
N LEU A 85 30.71 -22.91 7.29
CA LEU A 85 31.51 -21.79 7.84
C LEU A 85 31.67 -21.86 9.36
N TYR A 86 30.63 -22.30 10.06
CA TYR A 86 30.56 -22.15 11.52
C TYR A 86 30.46 -23.48 12.26
N GLY A 87 30.18 -24.58 11.57
CA GLY A 87 30.13 -25.93 12.14
C GLY A 87 28.87 -26.19 12.94
N ASP A 88 28.92 -25.93 14.24
CA ASP A 88 27.78 -26.19 15.13
C ASP A 88 26.74 -25.07 15.07
N VAL A 89 25.71 -25.28 14.25
CA VAL A 89 24.58 -24.37 14.07
C VAL A 89 23.29 -25.12 14.40
N GLN A 90 22.47 -24.57 15.29
CA GLN A 90 21.15 -25.09 15.58
C GLN A 90 20.14 -24.42 14.65
N PHE A 91 19.28 -25.22 14.03
CA PHE A 91 18.31 -24.74 13.04
C PHE A 91 16.88 -24.83 13.55
N GLY A 92 16.15 -23.70 13.45
CA GLY A 92 14.71 -23.62 13.63
C GLY A 92 13.96 -23.91 12.33
N VAL A 93 13.26 -22.92 11.79
CA VAL A 93 12.49 -23.02 10.55
C VAL A 93 12.99 -22.02 9.50
N GLY A 94 12.88 -22.41 8.21
CA GLY A 94 13.36 -21.63 7.07
C GLY A 94 12.38 -21.57 5.91
N PRO A 95 11.19 -20.94 6.06
CA PRO A 95 10.22 -20.85 4.99
C PRO A 95 10.57 -19.81 3.94
N ALA A 96 10.02 -19.98 2.74
CA ALA A 96 9.85 -18.87 1.79
C ALA A 96 8.79 -17.89 2.32
N ILE A 97 8.95 -16.64 1.95
CA ILE A 97 7.99 -15.54 2.20
C ILE A 97 7.79 -14.76 0.90
N GLU A 98 6.77 -13.88 0.86
CA GLU A 98 6.37 -13.15 -0.34
C GLU A 98 7.55 -12.48 -1.08
N ASP A 99 8.47 -11.85 -0.36
CA ASP A 99 9.61 -11.12 -0.97
C ASP A 99 10.96 -11.80 -0.79
N GLY A 100 11.00 -13.05 -0.34
CA GLY A 100 12.27 -13.71 -0.09
C GLY A 100 12.15 -14.98 0.75
N PHE A 101 13.06 -15.15 1.67
CA PHE A 101 13.10 -16.26 2.62
C PHE A 101 13.74 -15.80 3.93
N TYR A 102 13.60 -16.59 4.98
CA TYR A 102 14.41 -16.46 6.17
C TYR A 102 14.80 -17.83 6.71
N TYR A 103 15.76 -17.85 7.62
CA TYR A 103 16.04 -19.00 8.46
C TYR A 103 16.34 -18.56 9.88
N ASP A 104 15.70 -19.22 10.85
CA ASP A 104 15.94 -19.04 12.27
C ASP A 104 17.08 -19.96 12.71
N VAL A 105 18.16 -19.39 13.22
CA VAL A 105 19.35 -20.12 13.61
C VAL A 105 19.84 -19.68 14.99
N LYS A 106 20.53 -20.61 15.68
CA LYS A 106 21.24 -20.33 16.91
C LYS A 106 22.69 -20.71 16.70
N LEU A 107 23.58 -19.78 17.01
CA LEU A 107 25.04 -19.97 16.99
C LEU A 107 25.62 -19.51 18.33
N ASP A 108 26.76 -20.03 18.68
CA ASP A 108 27.52 -19.60 19.87
C ASP A 108 28.11 -18.19 19.74
N ARG A 109 28.04 -17.61 18.54
CA ARG A 109 28.45 -16.24 18.26
C ARG A 109 27.30 -15.40 17.72
N ALA A 110 27.33 -14.10 18.00
CA ALA A 110 26.43 -13.15 17.34
C ALA A 110 26.88 -12.94 15.88
N LEU A 111 25.91 -12.99 14.98
CA LEU A 111 26.09 -12.57 13.58
C LEU A 111 25.86 -11.07 13.44
N SER A 112 26.58 -10.46 12.50
CA SER A 112 26.41 -9.07 12.08
C SER A 112 26.23 -8.97 10.56
N PRO A 113 25.75 -7.87 10.00
CA PRO A 113 25.70 -7.68 8.55
C PRO A 113 27.07 -7.83 7.84
N ASP A 114 28.17 -7.66 8.55
CA ASP A 114 29.53 -7.86 8.01
C ASP A 114 29.82 -9.33 7.65
N ASP A 115 29.09 -10.28 8.26
CA ASP A 115 29.21 -11.71 7.98
C ASP A 115 28.54 -12.10 6.65
N PHE A 116 27.63 -11.28 6.12
CA PHE A 116 26.87 -11.60 4.90
C PHE A 116 27.77 -11.88 3.71
N ALA A 117 28.85 -11.12 3.52
CA ALA A 117 29.74 -11.29 2.39
C ALA A 117 30.41 -12.70 2.39
N ALA A 118 30.78 -13.20 3.55
CA ALA A 118 31.37 -14.56 3.69
C ALA A 118 30.33 -15.66 3.46
N ILE A 119 29.11 -15.49 3.99
CA ILE A 119 28.02 -16.44 3.83
C ILE A 119 27.61 -16.49 2.34
N GLU A 120 27.39 -15.34 1.70
CA GLU A 120 27.02 -15.24 0.26
C GLU A 120 28.12 -15.84 -0.63
N ALA A 121 29.39 -15.64 -0.31
CA ALA A 121 30.48 -16.25 -1.07
C ALA A 121 30.41 -17.79 -0.98
N ARG A 122 30.17 -18.35 0.23
CA ARG A 122 30.02 -19.78 0.38
C ARG A 122 28.76 -20.34 -0.28
N MET A 123 27.65 -19.63 -0.17
CA MET A 123 26.42 -19.97 -0.94
C MET A 123 26.70 -20.03 -2.44
N ALA A 124 27.44 -19.07 -2.99
CA ALA A 124 27.78 -19.04 -4.42
C ALA A 124 28.66 -20.24 -4.83
N GLU A 125 29.56 -20.71 -3.96
CA GLU A 125 30.36 -21.94 -4.19
C GLU A 125 29.46 -23.19 -4.22
N ILE A 126 28.46 -23.30 -3.31
CA ILE A 126 27.49 -24.41 -3.26
C ILE A 126 26.62 -24.40 -4.52
N VAL A 127 26.13 -23.22 -4.94
CA VAL A 127 25.36 -23.07 -6.18
C VAL A 127 26.18 -23.48 -7.40
N LYS A 128 27.46 -23.12 -7.45
CA LYS A 128 28.38 -23.49 -8.55
C LYS A 128 28.71 -25.00 -8.58
N ALA A 129 28.66 -25.66 -7.44
CA ALA A 129 28.89 -27.11 -7.35
C ALA A 129 27.75 -27.92 -7.99
N ASP A 130 26.56 -27.31 -8.16
CA ASP A 130 25.37 -27.89 -8.78
C ASP A 130 24.97 -29.25 -8.16
N GLU A 131 24.94 -29.32 -6.83
CA GLU A 131 24.59 -30.50 -6.08
C GLU A 131 23.07 -30.73 -6.07
N PRO A 132 22.59 -31.99 -6.16
CA PRO A 132 21.17 -32.30 -6.08
C PRO A 132 20.63 -32.06 -4.66
N PHE A 133 19.33 -31.69 -4.57
CA PHE A 133 18.58 -31.77 -3.33
C PHE A 133 18.09 -33.20 -3.12
N GLU A 134 18.77 -33.94 -2.26
CA GLU A 134 18.46 -35.36 -2.05
C GLU A 134 17.33 -35.54 -1.03
N ARG A 135 16.15 -35.92 -1.55
CA ARG A 135 14.97 -36.23 -0.73
C ARG A 135 15.00 -37.65 -0.21
N ARG A 136 14.72 -37.82 1.09
CA ARG A 136 14.51 -39.14 1.73
C ARG A 136 13.24 -39.14 2.55
N VAL A 137 12.44 -40.20 2.43
CA VAL A 137 11.39 -40.52 3.40
C VAL A 137 12.02 -41.33 4.50
N VAL A 138 11.80 -40.91 5.73
CA VAL A 138 12.42 -41.52 6.94
C VAL A 138 11.33 -41.85 7.95
N THR A 139 11.60 -42.86 8.78
CA THR A 139 10.77 -43.13 9.94
C THR A 139 11.04 -42.11 11.04
N ARG A 140 10.14 -42.02 12.02
CA ARG A 140 10.35 -41.14 13.18
C ARG A 140 11.65 -41.43 13.94
N ALA A 141 11.96 -42.72 14.15
CA ALA A 141 13.17 -43.14 14.81
C ALA A 141 14.45 -42.72 14.01
N GLU A 142 14.43 -42.86 12.69
CA GLU A 142 15.53 -42.37 11.83
C GLU A 142 15.62 -40.85 11.86
N ALA A 143 14.50 -40.12 11.90
CA ALA A 143 14.51 -38.66 12.03
C ALA A 143 15.10 -38.23 13.38
N GLU A 144 14.75 -38.89 14.48
CA GLU A 144 15.32 -38.63 15.82
C GLU A 144 16.84 -38.91 15.87
N GLU A 145 17.31 -39.91 15.16
CA GLU A 145 18.75 -40.20 15.04
C GLU A 145 19.47 -39.14 14.18
N ILE A 146 18.91 -38.77 13.04
CA ILE A 146 19.48 -37.76 12.13
C ILE A 146 19.59 -36.40 12.82
N PHE A 147 18.59 -36.02 13.61
CA PHE A 147 18.54 -34.73 14.29
C PHE A 147 18.93 -34.78 15.77
N ALA A 148 19.67 -35.81 16.21
CA ALA A 148 20.03 -35.99 17.62
C ALA A 148 20.75 -34.76 18.24
N ASP A 149 21.53 -34.03 17.43
CA ASP A 149 22.24 -32.82 17.81
C ASP A 149 21.46 -31.50 17.49
N GLN A 150 20.20 -31.62 17.09
CA GLN A 150 19.34 -30.49 16.68
C GLN A 150 18.05 -30.41 17.51
N PRO A 151 18.09 -29.91 18.75
CA PRO A 151 16.95 -29.95 19.69
C PRO A 151 15.69 -29.28 19.14
N LEU A 152 15.83 -28.18 18.38
CA LEU A 152 14.70 -27.53 17.78
C LEU A 152 14.00 -28.38 16.67
N LYS A 153 14.80 -29.18 15.93
CA LYS A 153 14.27 -30.13 14.94
C LYS A 153 13.62 -31.33 15.61
N LEU A 154 14.19 -31.83 16.70
CA LEU A 154 13.59 -32.93 17.50
C LEU A 154 12.21 -32.51 18.05
N GLU A 155 12.06 -31.27 18.51
CA GLU A 155 10.78 -30.76 18.95
C GLU A 155 9.76 -30.75 17.81
N LEU A 156 10.15 -30.31 16.59
CA LEU A 156 9.29 -30.36 15.40
C LEU A 156 8.90 -31.81 15.04
N VAL A 157 9.83 -32.76 15.10
CA VAL A 157 9.55 -34.20 14.85
C VAL A 157 8.55 -34.74 15.84
N ALA A 158 8.70 -34.39 17.13
CA ALA A 158 7.82 -34.87 18.19
C ALA A 158 6.38 -34.44 18.04
N GLU A 159 6.13 -33.25 17.41
CA GLU A 159 4.79 -32.71 17.21
C GLU A 159 4.09 -33.22 15.95
N LEU A 160 4.79 -33.86 15.03
CA LEU A 160 4.17 -34.41 13.84
C LEU A 160 3.15 -35.50 14.23
N PRO A 161 2.01 -35.61 13.55
CA PRO A 161 1.07 -36.71 13.72
C PRO A 161 1.76 -38.09 13.56
N GLU A 162 1.23 -39.13 14.21
CA GLU A 162 1.82 -40.46 14.13
C GLU A 162 1.88 -41.04 12.70
N ASP A 163 0.91 -40.69 11.89
CA ASP A 163 0.76 -41.08 10.48
C ASP A 163 1.44 -40.15 9.49
N ALA A 164 2.11 -39.10 9.97
CA ALA A 164 2.77 -38.14 9.08
C ALA A 164 3.94 -38.77 8.33
N VAL A 165 4.02 -38.49 7.03
CA VAL A 165 5.18 -38.83 6.21
C VAL A 165 6.30 -37.82 6.51
N ILE A 166 7.35 -38.30 7.15
CA ILE A 166 8.53 -37.49 7.52
C ILE A 166 9.53 -37.52 6.38
N THR A 167 9.92 -36.34 5.91
CA THR A 167 10.91 -36.22 4.83
C THR A 167 12.09 -35.35 5.25
N THR A 168 13.25 -35.69 4.73
CA THR A 168 14.47 -34.92 4.87
C THR A 168 15.04 -34.58 3.51
N TYR A 169 15.75 -33.44 3.44
CA TYR A 169 16.49 -33.03 2.26
C TYR A 169 17.92 -32.74 2.61
N THR A 170 18.85 -33.30 1.83
CA THR A 170 20.30 -33.20 2.05
C THR A 170 20.95 -32.41 0.89
N ILE A 171 21.85 -31.50 1.24
CA ILE A 171 22.79 -30.79 0.36
C ILE A 171 24.16 -30.86 0.99
N GLY A 172 25.10 -31.54 0.36
CA GLY A 172 26.46 -31.72 0.91
C GLY A 172 26.44 -32.33 2.33
N LYS A 173 26.81 -31.53 3.33
CA LYS A 173 26.82 -31.97 4.74
C LYS A 173 25.56 -31.56 5.51
N PHE A 174 24.71 -30.73 4.94
CA PHE A 174 23.51 -30.20 5.58
C PHE A 174 22.32 -31.10 5.28
N THR A 175 21.65 -31.58 6.30
CA THR A 175 20.37 -32.28 6.20
C THR A 175 19.31 -31.55 7.00
N ASP A 176 18.15 -31.30 6.38
CA ASP A 176 17.03 -30.61 7.01
C ASP A 176 15.76 -31.47 7.09
N LEU A 177 14.96 -31.24 8.13
CA LEU A 177 13.58 -31.70 8.24
C LEU A 177 12.70 -30.77 7.40
N CYS A 178 12.21 -31.25 6.25
CA CYS A 178 11.48 -30.42 5.33
C CYS A 178 10.44 -31.22 4.54
N ARG A 179 9.29 -30.61 4.27
CA ARG A 179 8.22 -31.22 3.45
C ARG A 179 8.54 -31.16 1.95
N GLY A 180 9.34 -30.20 1.53
CA GLY A 180 9.62 -29.90 0.12
C GLY A 180 8.42 -29.27 -0.57
N PRO A 181 8.41 -29.27 -1.94
CA PRO A 181 9.52 -29.69 -2.79
C PRO A 181 10.70 -28.71 -2.80
N HIS A 182 11.80 -29.12 -3.46
CA HIS A 182 12.96 -28.31 -3.75
C HIS A 182 13.28 -28.25 -5.22
N LEU A 183 14.14 -27.31 -5.62
CA LEU A 183 14.75 -27.30 -6.94
C LEU A 183 15.50 -28.62 -7.21
N PRO A 184 15.63 -29.06 -8.47
CA PRO A 184 16.36 -30.29 -8.78
C PRO A 184 17.82 -30.30 -8.35
N SER A 185 18.47 -29.13 -8.36
CA SER A 185 19.85 -28.95 -7.91
C SER A 185 20.12 -27.51 -7.51
N THR A 186 21.18 -27.28 -6.74
CA THR A 186 21.63 -25.96 -6.30
C THR A 186 21.98 -25.05 -7.47
N GLY A 187 22.47 -25.59 -8.58
CA GLY A 187 22.80 -24.85 -9.81
C GLY A 187 21.61 -24.22 -10.53
N LYS A 188 20.37 -24.55 -10.12
CA LYS A 188 19.15 -23.87 -10.62
C LYS A 188 18.90 -22.53 -9.90
N ILE A 189 19.58 -22.25 -8.83
CA ILE A 189 19.51 -20.95 -8.13
C ILE A 189 20.25 -19.92 -8.98
N GLY A 190 19.55 -18.82 -9.31
CA GLY A 190 20.10 -17.75 -10.14
C GLY A 190 20.89 -16.73 -9.31
N ALA A 191 20.21 -15.71 -8.83
CA ALA A 191 20.79 -14.62 -8.05
C ALA A 191 20.15 -14.55 -6.66
N PHE A 192 20.93 -14.25 -5.63
CA PHE A 192 20.44 -14.13 -4.25
C PHE A 192 21.19 -13.02 -3.50
N LYS A 193 20.58 -12.56 -2.41
CA LYS A 193 21.17 -11.57 -1.51
C LYS A 193 20.65 -11.76 -0.10
N LEU A 194 21.52 -11.70 0.91
CA LEU A 194 21.14 -11.58 2.31
C LEU A 194 20.81 -10.11 2.61
N THR A 195 19.72 -9.86 3.33
CA THR A 195 19.18 -8.50 3.45
C THR A 195 19.26 -7.92 4.86
N LYS A 196 18.89 -8.70 5.88
CA LYS A 196 18.92 -8.23 7.29
C LYS A 196 19.01 -9.36 8.29
N LEU A 197 19.37 -9.00 9.53
CA LEU A 197 19.27 -9.83 10.73
C LEU A 197 18.18 -9.30 11.66
N ALA A 198 17.49 -10.19 12.35
CA ALA A 198 16.54 -9.85 13.41
C ALA A 198 16.60 -10.92 14.51
N GLY A 199 16.26 -10.53 15.73
CA GLY A 199 15.95 -11.50 16.78
C GLY A 199 14.55 -12.07 16.59
N ALA A 200 14.36 -13.36 16.82
CA ALA A 200 13.05 -14.01 16.79
C ALA A 200 12.96 -15.01 17.94
N TYR A 201 11.94 -14.89 18.77
CA TYR A 201 11.68 -15.91 19.79
C TYR A 201 11.20 -17.19 19.13
N TRP A 202 11.68 -18.33 19.59
CA TRP A 202 11.23 -19.61 19.09
C TRP A 202 9.71 -19.74 19.21
N ARG A 203 9.04 -19.97 18.08
CA ARG A 203 7.57 -20.03 17.94
C ARG A 203 6.84 -18.75 18.34
N GLY A 204 7.52 -17.62 18.40
CA GLY A 204 6.92 -16.34 18.78
C GLY A 204 6.64 -16.20 20.28
N ASP A 205 7.10 -17.14 21.09
CA ASP A 205 6.92 -17.14 22.54
C ASP A 205 8.10 -16.42 23.22
N ALA A 206 7.82 -15.30 23.86
CA ALA A 206 8.82 -14.46 24.53
C ALA A 206 9.50 -15.12 25.76
N GLU A 207 8.90 -16.18 26.31
CA GLU A 207 9.47 -16.98 27.41
C GLU A 207 10.49 -18.02 26.90
N ARG A 208 10.58 -18.23 25.58
CA ARG A 208 11.47 -19.17 24.94
C ARG A 208 12.76 -18.50 24.47
N GLU A 209 13.70 -19.32 24.00
CA GLU A 209 14.98 -18.83 23.52
C GLU A 209 14.86 -17.91 22.30
N MET A 210 15.71 -16.91 22.25
CA MET A 210 15.81 -15.99 21.14
C MET A 210 16.81 -16.52 20.11
N LEU A 211 16.35 -16.69 18.88
CA LEU A 211 17.12 -17.10 17.72
C LEU A 211 17.52 -15.89 16.88
N THR A 212 18.54 -16.06 16.06
CA THR A 212 18.89 -15.09 15.03
C THR A 212 18.17 -15.46 13.74
N ARG A 213 17.30 -14.58 13.25
CA ARG A 213 16.61 -14.71 11.96
C ARG A 213 17.42 -14.01 10.88
N ILE A 214 17.89 -14.78 9.90
CA ILE A 214 18.63 -14.28 8.74
C ILE A 214 17.65 -14.19 7.57
N TYR A 215 17.45 -12.99 7.02
CA TYR A 215 16.61 -12.78 5.86
C TYR A 215 17.45 -12.71 4.59
N GLY A 216 16.90 -13.26 3.51
CA GLY A 216 17.47 -13.15 2.18
C GLY A 216 16.37 -13.13 1.11
N THR A 217 16.78 -12.86 -0.12
CA THR A 217 15.91 -12.99 -1.29
C THR A 217 16.64 -13.69 -2.43
N ALA A 218 15.88 -14.27 -3.36
CA ALA A 218 16.42 -14.91 -4.56
C ALA A 218 15.53 -14.70 -5.77
N PHE A 219 16.15 -14.64 -6.94
CA PHE A 219 15.55 -14.48 -8.26
C PHE A 219 16.23 -15.38 -9.28
N PHE A 220 15.52 -15.76 -10.34
CA PHE A 220 16.13 -16.56 -11.41
C PHE A 220 17.19 -15.80 -12.21
N LYS A 221 17.12 -14.45 -12.24
CA LYS A 221 18.04 -13.61 -12.99
C LYS A 221 18.62 -12.48 -12.13
N GLN A 222 19.90 -12.17 -12.36
CA GLN A 222 20.58 -11.06 -11.70
C GLN A 222 19.85 -9.72 -11.89
N LYS A 223 19.31 -9.47 -13.08
CA LYS A 223 18.56 -8.23 -13.37
C LYS A 223 17.33 -8.06 -12.46
N GLU A 224 16.63 -9.14 -12.16
CA GLU A 224 15.46 -9.12 -11.27
C GLU A 224 15.88 -8.79 -9.83
N LEU A 225 16.97 -9.37 -9.37
CA LEU A 225 17.57 -9.06 -8.07
C LEU A 225 18.03 -7.61 -7.99
N ASP A 226 18.72 -7.10 -9.01
CA ASP A 226 19.20 -5.71 -9.04
C ASP A 226 18.04 -4.71 -9.02
N GLU A 227 16.96 -5.00 -9.72
CA GLU A 227 15.73 -4.20 -9.72
C GLU A 227 15.05 -4.22 -8.34
N TYR A 228 14.93 -5.39 -7.72
CA TYR A 228 14.40 -5.54 -6.37
C TYR A 228 15.22 -4.74 -5.34
N LEU A 229 16.54 -4.87 -5.35
CA LEU A 229 17.43 -4.15 -4.43
C LEU A 229 17.36 -2.64 -4.65
N HIS A 230 17.29 -2.20 -5.90
CA HIS A 230 17.08 -0.79 -6.23
C HIS A 230 15.74 -0.27 -5.66
N ASN A 231 14.66 -1.04 -5.83
CA ASN A 231 13.34 -0.68 -5.30
C ASN A 231 13.32 -0.64 -3.77
N MET A 232 14.03 -1.55 -3.10
CA MET A 232 14.20 -1.50 -1.63
C MET A 232 14.90 -0.23 -1.16
N GLU A 233 16.03 0.15 -1.80
CA GLU A 233 16.74 1.39 -1.48
C GLU A 233 15.86 2.63 -1.74
N GLU A 234 15.10 2.63 -2.84
CA GLU A 234 14.18 3.72 -3.15
C GLU A 234 13.03 3.77 -2.13
N ALA A 235 12.52 2.62 -1.67
CA ALA A 235 11.50 2.56 -0.62
C ALA A 235 11.99 3.17 0.69
N GLU A 236 13.23 2.87 1.11
CA GLU A 236 13.82 3.45 2.31
C GLU A 236 14.02 4.97 2.19
N LYS A 237 14.47 5.46 1.03
CA LYS A 237 14.62 6.90 0.75
C LYS A 237 13.27 7.64 0.74
N ARG A 238 12.18 6.94 0.41
CA ARG A 238 10.82 7.49 0.29
C ARG A 238 9.97 7.30 1.52
N ASP A 239 10.45 6.56 2.53
CA ASP A 239 9.70 6.23 3.75
C ASP A 239 9.00 7.47 4.33
N HIS A 240 7.66 7.43 4.40
CA HIS A 240 6.83 8.53 4.86
C HIS A 240 7.12 8.94 6.32
N ARG A 241 7.64 8.02 7.15
CA ARG A 241 8.00 8.30 8.54
C ARG A 241 9.24 9.21 8.62
N LYS A 242 10.21 8.97 7.72
CA LYS A 242 11.41 9.78 7.58
C LYS A 242 11.08 11.12 6.91
N LEU A 243 10.49 11.07 5.71
CA LEU A 243 10.14 12.26 4.94
C LEU A 243 9.10 13.13 5.66
N GLY A 244 8.11 12.54 6.31
CA GLY A 244 7.09 13.26 7.07
C GLY A 244 7.70 14.12 8.17
N ARG A 245 8.70 13.59 8.90
CA ARG A 245 9.45 14.31 9.91
C ARG A 245 10.34 15.40 9.31
N GLU A 246 11.14 15.06 8.29
CA GLU A 246 12.06 16.00 7.63
C GLU A 246 11.34 17.17 6.97
N LEU A 247 10.17 16.95 6.40
CA LEU A 247 9.34 17.95 5.76
C LEU A 247 8.43 18.72 6.73
N GLY A 248 8.38 18.33 8.01
CA GLY A 248 7.51 18.95 9.01
C GLY A 248 6.02 18.72 8.74
N ILE A 249 5.66 17.51 8.29
CA ILE A 249 4.27 17.12 8.00
C ILE A 249 3.58 16.63 9.26
N TYR A 250 4.18 15.66 9.97
CA TYR A 250 3.61 15.10 11.20
C TYR A 250 4.71 14.60 12.13
N THR A 251 4.33 14.29 13.35
CA THR A 251 5.16 13.62 14.35
C THR A 251 4.34 12.58 15.10
N MET A 252 5.02 11.64 15.72
CA MET A 252 4.45 10.67 16.66
C MET A 252 5.08 10.93 18.03
N ASP A 253 4.25 11.00 19.07
CA ASP A 253 4.70 11.19 20.44
C ASP A 253 4.14 10.05 21.33
N PRO A 254 5.00 9.33 22.09
CA PRO A 254 4.53 8.28 23.00
C PRO A 254 3.48 8.73 24.02
N LEU A 255 3.50 10.00 24.43
CA LEU A 255 2.50 10.56 25.34
C LEU A 255 1.12 10.68 24.70
N ALA A 256 1.04 10.89 23.38
CA ALA A 256 -0.22 10.88 22.67
C ALA A 256 -0.77 9.45 22.50
N GLY A 257 0.12 8.46 22.50
CA GLY A 257 -0.19 7.05 22.28
C GLY A 257 0.33 6.52 20.95
N VAL A 258 0.55 5.20 20.91
CA VAL A 258 1.04 4.52 19.71
C VAL A 258 -0.03 4.56 18.61
N GLY A 259 0.36 4.97 17.41
CA GLY A 259 -0.55 5.03 16.25
C GLY A 259 -1.50 6.22 16.25
N LEU A 260 -1.20 7.26 16.99
CA LEU A 260 -1.95 8.53 17.02
C LEU A 260 -1.08 9.66 16.47
N PRO A 261 -1.18 10.00 15.17
CA PRO A 261 -0.36 11.01 14.54
C PRO A 261 -0.72 12.44 14.98
N LEU A 262 0.29 13.26 15.21
CA LEU A 262 0.16 14.70 15.49
C LEU A 262 0.59 15.47 14.24
N TYR A 263 -0.34 16.18 13.60
CA TYR A 263 -0.06 16.94 12.40
C TYR A 263 0.52 18.32 12.70
N LEU A 264 1.67 18.58 12.09
CA LEU A 264 2.30 19.89 12.10
C LEU A 264 1.60 20.83 11.10
N PRO A 265 1.83 22.15 11.15
CA PRO A 265 1.11 23.11 10.30
C PRO A 265 1.15 22.81 8.80
N LYS A 266 2.26 22.26 8.29
CA LYS A 266 2.37 21.86 6.89
C LYS A 266 1.48 20.65 6.58
N GLY A 267 1.46 19.64 7.43
CA GLY A 267 0.60 18.48 7.29
C GLY A 267 -0.88 18.81 7.35
N ALA A 268 -1.27 19.58 8.37
CA ALA A 268 -2.65 20.06 8.51
C ALA A 268 -3.11 20.81 7.24
N ARG A 269 -2.22 21.61 6.64
CA ARG A 269 -2.52 22.35 5.40
C ARG A 269 -2.71 21.40 4.21
N VAL A 270 -1.89 20.37 4.08
CA VAL A 270 -2.05 19.34 3.01
C VAL A 270 -3.41 18.65 3.17
N ILE A 271 -3.70 18.14 4.38
CA ILE A 271 -4.97 17.46 4.69
C ILE A 271 -6.17 18.35 4.35
N ARG A 272 -6.18 19.60 4.82
CA ARG A 272 -7.28 20.52 4.53
C ARG A 272 -7.43 20.79 3.03
N THR A 273 -6.32 20.93 2.30
CA THR A 273 -6.35 21.12 0.84
C THR A 273 -6.96 19.91 0.13
N MET A 274 -6.65 18.68 0.57
CA MET A 274 -7.27 17.46 0.04
C MET A 274 -8.76 17.39 0.36
N GLN A 275 -9.13 17.63 1.62
CA GLN A 275 -10.53 17.61 2.06
C GLN A 275 -11.38 18.66 1.34
N GLU A 276 -10.89 19.90 1.19
CA GLU A 276 -11.60 20.96 0.48
C GLU A 276 -11.78 20.67 -1.01
N TRP A 277 -10.78 20.05 -1.63
CA TRP A 277 -10.88 19.62 -3.01
C TRP A 277 -11.93 18.51 -3.19
N LEU A 278 -11.84 17.44 -2.38
CA LEU A 278 -12.79 16.32 -2.45
C LEU A 278 -14.21 16.75 -2.08
N ARG A 279 -14.37 17.56 -1.02
CA ARG A 279 -15.69 18.08 -0.60
C ARG A 279 -16.43 18.77 -1.74
N ARG A 280 -15.72 19.58 -2.52
CA ARG A 280 -16.33 20.28 -3.67
C ARG A 280 -16.78 19.31 -4.75
N ASP A 281 -15.94 18.32 -5.07
CA ASP A 281 -16.26 17.29 -6.05
C ASP A 281 -17.46 16.44 -5.62
N LEU A 282 -17.54 16.10 -4.33
CA LEU A 282 -18.67 15.36 -3.76
C LEU A 282 -19.98 16.13 -3.81
N TYR A 283 -19.98 17.42 -3.46
CA TYR A 283 -21.19 18.26 -3.60
C TYR A 283 -21.67 18.37 -5.07
N GLU A 284 -20.73 18.48 -6.03
CA GLU A 284 -21.08 18.50 -7.45
C GLU A 284 -21.71 17.17 -7.92
N ARG A 285 -21.46 16.06 -7.20
CA ARG A 285 -22.02 14.72 -7.43
C ARG A 285 -23.27 14.42 -6.59
N GLY A 286 -23.80 15.40 -5.85
CA GLY A 286 -25.01 15.27 -5.06
C GLY A 286 -24.84 14.54 -3.73
N TYR A 287 -23.65 14.54 -3.15
CA TYR A 287 -23.42 14.10 -1.79
C TYR A 287 -23.67 15.24 -0.80
N GLU A 288 -24.23 14.92 0.37
CA GLU A 288 -24.47 15.86 1.47
C GLU A 288 -23.51 15.56 2.63
N GLU A 289 -22.81 16.58 3.14
CA GLU A 289 -21.87 16.42 4.25
C GLU A 289 -22.62 16.33 5.58
N VAL A 290 -22.31 15.31 6.37
CA VAL A 290 -22.84 15.13 7.72
C VAL A 290 -21.70 15.06 8.72
N ILE A 291 -22.00 15.24 10.01
CA ILE A 291 -21.02 15.17 11.10
C ILE A 291 -21.63 14.33 12.22
N THR A 292 -20.94 13.29 12.63
CA THR A 292 -21.39 12.39 13.67
C THR A 292 -20.50 12.43 14.93
N PRO A 293 -21.03 12.13 16.11
CA PRO A 293 -20.25 12.10 17.35
C PRO A 293 -19.09 11.10 17.30
N HIS A 294 -18.04 11.34 18.09
CA HIS A 294 -16.92 10.42 18.25
C HIS A 294 -17.21 9.31 19.29
N VAL A 295 -18.10 9.56 20.20
CA VAL A 295 -18.45 8.68 21.32
C VAL A 295 -19.93 8.32 21.25
N TYR A 296 -20.22 7.03 21.38
CA TYR A 296 -21.57 6.47 21.36
C TYR A 296 -21.80 5.58 22.58
N ASN A 297 -23.07 5.46 22.99
CA ASN A 297 -23.49 4.39 23.87
C ASN A 297 -23.19 3.03 23.24
N ALA A 298 -22.70 2.07 24.04
CA ALA A 298 -22.29 0.75 23.53
C ALA A 298 -23.44 -0.03 22.87
N ASP A 299 -24.71 0.29 23.18
CA ASP A 299 -25.86 -0.35 22.59
C ASP A 299 -25.98 -0.16 21.07
N VAL A 300 -25.44 0.94 20.54
CA VAL A 300 -25.35 1.16 19.09
C VAL A 300 -24.51 0.06 18.43
N TRP A 301 -23.42 -0.35 19.08
CA TRP A 301 -22.51 -1.37 18.58
C TRP A 301 -23.06 -2.79 18.73
N LYS A 302 -23.89 -3.03 19.74
CA LYS A 302 -24.66 -4.28 19.90
C LYS A 302 -25.72 -4.39 18.80
N MET A 303 -26.46 -3.30 18.54
CA MET A 303 -27.47 -3.24 17.47
C MET A 303 -26.84 -3.48 16.09
N SER A 304 -25.72 -2.84 15.78
CA SER A 304 -25.03 -2.99 14.51
C SER A 304 -24.27 -4.32 14.35
N GLY A 305 -24.06 -5.08 15.43
CA GLY A 305 -23.31 -6.34 15.46
C GLY A 305 -21.80 -6.19 15.64
N HIS A 306 -21.28 -4.97 15.66
CA HIS A 306 -19.84 -4.78 15.86
C HIS A 306 -19.36 -5.23 17.23
N TYR A 307 -20.21 -5.18 18.25
CA TYR A 307 -19.88 -5.65 19.58
C TYR A 307 -19.49 -7.14 19.58
N ASP A 308 -20.12 -7.97 18.75
CA ASP A 308 -19.88 -9.41 18.69
C ASP A 308 -18.70 -9.79 17.77
N PHE A 309 -18.49 -9.03 16.68
CA PHE A 309 -17.52 -9.39 15.65
C PHE A 309 -16.24 -8.53 15.66
N TYR A 310 -16.24 -7.40 16.37
CA TYR A 310 -15.17 -6.40 16.30
C TYR A 310 -14.72 -5.86 17.66
N HIS A 311 -15.20 -6.45 18.74
CA HIS A 311 -15.00 -5.98 20.12
C HIS A 311 -13.52 -5.74 20.48
N GLU A 312 -12.62 -6.65 20.11
CA GLU A 312 -11.20 -6.59 20.42
C GLU A 312 -10.50 -5.36 19.79
N ASN A 313 -11.08 -4.83 18.71
CA ASN A 313 -10.57 -3.66 17.99
C ASN A 313 -11.21 -2.34 18.42
N MET A 314 -12.00 -2.33 19.51
CA MET A 314 -12.73 -1.15 19.97
C MET A 314 -12.21 -0.64 21.31
N TYR A 315 -12.41 0.65 21.57
CA TYR A 315 -12.15 1.28 22.86
C TYR A 315 -13.45 1.48 23.61
N PHE A 316 -13.64 0.73 24.70
CA PHE A 316 -14.78 0.84 25.61
C PHE A 316 -14.39 1.52 26.91
N PHE A 317 -15.35 2.22 27.52
CA PHE A 317 -15.20 2.81 28.83
C PHE A 317 -16.57 3.00 29.50
N ASN A 318 -16.57 3.00 30.82
CA ASN A 318 -17.77 3.18 31.63
C ASN A 318 -17.81 4.59 32.23
N ILE A 319 -18.97 5.21 32.19
CA ILE A 319 -19.28 6.47 32.88
C ILE A 319 -20.31 6.22 33.94
N ASN A 320 -20.08 6.70 35.15
CA ASN A 320 -21.08 6.71 36.19
C ASN A 320 -22.03 7.90 35.96
N GLU A 321 -23.25 7.61 35.48
CA GLU A 321 -24.32 8.60 35.29
C GLU A 321 -25.25 8.73 36.53
N GLY A 322 -25.03 7.89 37.54
CA GLY A 322 -25.68 8.00 38.84
C GLY A 322 -24.90 8.90 39.83
N ASP A 323 -25.38 8.96 41.05
CA ASP A 323 -24.67 9.58 42.17
C ASP A 323 -23.77 8.57 42.91
N ASP A 324 -23.03 9.02 43.93
CA ASP A 324 -22.14 8.15 44.71
C ASP A 324 -22.90 7.12 45.56
N GLU A 325 -24.17 7.35 45.87
CA GLU A 325 -25.02 6.45 46.69
C GLU A 325 -25.71 5.40 45.76
N ASN A 326 -26.02 5.79 44.51
CA ASN A 326 -26.66 4.95 43.50
C ASN A 326 -25.92 5.01 42.18
N PRO A 327 -24.73 4.39 42.04
CA PRO A 327 -23.96 4.41 40.81
C PRO A 327 -24.71 3.70 39.69
N ARG A 328 -24.83 4.39 38.54
CA ARG A 328 -25.35 3.82 37.31
C ARG A 328 -24.25 3.84 36.23
N LEU A 329 -23.57 2.73 36.04
CA LEU A 329 -22.54 2.60 35.03
C LEU A 329 -23.17 2.42 33.67
N THR A 330 -22.90 3.35 32.77
CA THR A 330 -23.28 3.27 31.36
C THR A 330 -22.01 3.06 30.52
N GLU A 331 -22.02 2.02 29.66
CA GLU A 331 -20.93 1.68 28.79
C GLU A 331 -20.99 2.53 27.51
N TYR A 332 -19.87 3.16 27.18
CA TYR A 332 -19.67 3.91 25.96
C TYR A 332 -18.49 3.33 25.16
N ALA A 333 -18.47 3.62 23.87
CA ALA A 333 -17.34 3.31 23.02
C ALA A 333 -16.95 4.51 22.14
N VAL A 334 -15.66 4.62 21.85
CA VAL A 334 -15.18 5.51 20.78
C VAL A 334 -15.46 4.84 19.45
N LYS A 335 -16.03 5.57 18.48
CA LYS A 335 -16.47 4.98 17.21
C LYS A 335 -15.30 4.34 16.42
N PRO A 336 -15.37 3.05 16.07
CA PRO A 336 -14.44 2.40 15.16
C PRO A 336 -14.83 2.58 13.68
N MET A 337 -16.07 3.03 13.42
CA MET A 337 -16.70 3.21 12.10
C MET A 337 -17.73 4.34 12.16
N ASN A 338 -18.08 4.91 11.01
CA ASN A 338 -19.06 6.01 10.91
C ASN A 338 -20.47 5.52 10.54
N CYS A 339 -20.59 4.31 9.97
CA CYS A 339 -21.82 3.75 9.42
C CYS A 339 -23.05 3.87 10.33
N PRO A 340 -23.00 3.48 11.64
CA PRO A 340 -24.18 3.59 12.51
C PRO A 340 -24.65 5.03 12.70
N GLY A 341 -23.74 6.00 12.65
CA GLY A 341 -24.08 7.43 12.71
C GLY A 341 -24.94 7.86 11.51
N HIS A 342 -24.51 7.51 10.29
CA HIS A 342 -25.25 7.81 9.06
C HIS A 342 -26.61 7.10 9.00
N VAL A 343 -26.66 5.86 9.48
CA VAL A 343 -27.91 5.10 9.59
C VAL A 343 -28.89 5.77 10.54
N MET A 344 -28.42 6.27 11.70
CA MET A 344 -29.27 7.01 12.64
C MET A 344 -29.76 8.33 12.08
N LEU A 345 -28.92 9.03 11.26
CA LEU A 345 -29.35 10.22 10.52
C LEU A 345 -30.46 9.89 9.52
N TYR A 346 -30.29 8.85 8.71
CA TYR A 346 -31.35 8.37 7.83
C TYR A 346 -32.65 8.08 8.59
N LYS A 347 -32.56 7.32 9.69
CA LYS A 347 -33.73 6.94 10.50
C LYS A 347 -34.42 8.12 11.19
N SER A 348 -33.77 9.28 11.31
CA SER A 348 -34.36 10.48 11.94
C SER A 348 -35.43 11.18 11.11
N GLU A 349 -35.55 10.83 9.82
CA GLU A 349 -36.50 11.42 8.87
C GLU A 349 -37.30 10.32 8.15
N LEU A 350 -38.42 10.72 7.55
CA LEU A 350 -39.23 9.83 6.70
C LEU A 350 -38.81 10.01 5.24
N HIS A 351 -38.51 8.90 4.59
CA HIS A 351 -38.07 8.89 3.20
C HIS A 351 -39.08 8.22 2.27
N SER A 352 -39.10 8.67 1.03
CA SER A 352 -39.83 8.06 -0.07
C SER A 352 -38.88 7.65 -1.20
N TYR A 353 -39.36 6.84 -2.14
CA TYR A 353 -38.57 6.46 -3.33
C TYR A 353 -38.05 7.66 -4.14
N ARG A 354 -38.67 8.84 -3.99
CA ARG A 354 -38.25 10.09 -4.68
C ARG A 354 -37.04 10.75 -4.05
N ASP A 355 -36.76 10.42 -2.78
CA ASP A 355 -35.62 10.95 -2.02
C ASP A 355 -34.37 10.12 -2.27
N LEU A 356 -34.53 8.89 -2.82
CA LEU A 356 -33.47 7.97 -3.11
C LEU A 356 -32.92 8.13 -4.56
N PRO A 357 -31.61 8.04 -4.78
CA PRO A 357 -30.57 7.69 -3.82
C PRO A 357 -30.20 8.87 -2.92
N LEU A 358 -30.06 8.62 -1.61
CA LEU A 358 -29.60 9.59 -0.62
C LEU A 358 -28.13 9.30 -0.29
N ARG A 359 -27.27 10.31 -0.45
CA ARG A 359 -25.82 10.14 -0.34
C ARG A 359 -25.25 11.01 0.77
N TYR A 360 -24.92 10.41 1.92
CA TYR A 360 -24.24 11.09 3.01
C TYR A 360 -22.74 10.84 2.97
N PHE A 361 -21.92 11.85 3.28
CA PHE A 361 -20.50 11.69 3.49
C PHE A 361 -20.00 12.46 4.71
N GLU A 362 -18.92 12.01 5.34
CA GLU A 362 -18.18 12.78 6.32
C GLU A 362 -16.68 12.51 6.22
N PHE A 363 -15.87 13.50 6.61
CA PHE A 363 -14.49 13.23 6.99
C PHE A 363 -14.48 12.75 8.44
N GLY A 364 -14.87 11.48 8.63
CA GLY A 364 -15.15 10.89 9.92
C GLY A 364 -13.91 10.30 10.56
N THR A 365 -13.50 10.85 11.72
CA THR A 365 -12.39 10.30 12.48
C THR A 365 -12.87 9.11 13.31
N VAL A 366 -12.19 7.99 13.14
CA VAL A 366 -12.47 6.71 13.82
C VAL A 366 -11.24 6.22 14.56
N TYR A 367 -11.46 5.33 15.54
CA TYR A 367 -10.41 4.81 16.40
C TYR A 367 -10.50 3.29 16.49
N ARG A 368 -9.38 2.60 16.22
CA ARG A 368 -9.30 1.13 16.25
C ARG A 368 -8.12 0.70 17.11
N HIS A 369 -8.36 -0.23 18.01
CA HIS A 369 -7.33 -0.81 18.85
C HIS A 369 -6.49 -1.82 18.05
N GLU A 370 -5.62 -1.27 17.19
CA GLU A 370 -4.65 -2.09 16.44
C GLU A 370 -3.54 -2.58 17.37
N MET A 371 -3.08 -3.81 17.19
CA MET A 371 -1.93 -4.34 17.93
C MET A 371 -0.68 -3.49 17.66
N SER A 372 0.17 -3.31 18.67
CA SER A 372 1.37 -2.46 18.55
C SER A 372 2.32 -2.90 17.44
N GLY A 373 2.44 -4.21 17.19
CA GLY A 373 3.32 -4.78 16.18
C GLY A 373 2.89 -4.53 14.72
N VAL A 374 1.62 -4.15 14.50
CA VAL A 374 1.10 -3.89 13.14
C VAL A 374 0.97 -2.40 12.81
N VAL A 375 1.15 -1.51 13.78
CA VAL A 375 1.12 -0.06 13.57
C VAL A 375 2.32 0.39 12.75
N HIS A 376 2.08 1.15 11.68
CA HIS A 376 3.13 1.57 10.75
C HIS A 376 2.94 3.02 10.27
N GLY A 377 3.39 3.99 11.04
CA GLY A 377 3.30 5.42 10.72
C GLY A 377 1.88 5.84 10.38
N LEU A 378 1.70 6.51 9.21
CA LEU A 378 0.39 6.89 8.69
C LEU A 378 -0.32 5.76 7.94
N LEU A 379 0.40 4.74 7.49
CA LEU A 379 -0.18 3.65 6.68
C LEU A 379 -1.09 2.74 7.49
N ARG A 380 -0.82 2.59 8.79
CA ARG A 380 -1.68 1.87 9.73
C ARG A 380 -1.63 2.53 11.10
N ALA A 381 -2.65 3.30 11.41
CA ALA A 381 -2.79 4.12 12.60
C ALA A 381 -3.97 3.63 13.47
N ARG A 382 -3.97 4.00 14.75
CA ARG A 382 -5.08 3.72 15.67
C ARG A 382 -6.16 4.79 15.64
N GLY A 383 -5.81 6.03 15.32
CA GLY A 383 -6.73 7.12 15.08
C GLY A 383 -6.53 7.64 13.65
N PHE A 384 -7.58 7.63 12.85
CA PHE A 384 -7.52 8.05 11.45
C PHE A 384 -8.86 8.58 10.96
N THR A 385 -8.82 9.39 9.91
CA THR A 385 -9.98 10.05 9.33
C THR A 385 -10.30 9.44 7.98
N GLN A 386 -11.49 8.89 7.81
CA GLN A 386 -11.97 8.36 6.53
C GLN A 386 -12.71 9.45 5.75
N ASP A 387 -12.62 9.39 4.42
CA ASP A 387 -13.54 10.06 3.51
C ASP A 387 -14.78 9.19 3.28
N ASP A 388 -15.43 8.88 4.39
CA ASP A 388 -16.48 7.87 4.48
C ASP A 388 -17.81 8.38 3.91
N ALA A 389 -18.50 7.56 3.13
CA ALA A 389 -19.83 7.87 2.67
C ALA A 389 -20.71 6.63 2.57
N HIS A 390 -22.02 6.90 2.73
CA HIS A 390 -23.05 5.90 2.67
C HIS A 390 -24.14 6.36 1.72
N VAL A 391 -24.47 5.50 0.75
CA VAL A 391 -25.53 5.72 -0.20
C VAL A 391 -26.70 4.81 0.15
N PHE A 392 -27.85 5.41 0.45
CA PHE A 392 -29.10 4.68 0.64
C PHE A 392 -29.87 4.72 -0.66
N CYS A 393 -30.18 3.57 -1.22
CA CYS A 393 -30.78 3.46 -2.54
C CYS A 393 -31.78 2.30 -2.61
N THR A 394 -32.59 2.25 -3.67
CA THR A 394 -33.41 1.08 -3.96
C THR A 394 -32.53 -0.04 -4.53
N ARG A 395 -33.03 -1.29 -4.50
CA ARG A 395 -32.33 -2.44 -5.06
C ARG A 395 -31.92 -2.21 -6.53
N ASP A 396 -32.80 -1.61 -7.31
CA ASP A 396 -32.56 -1.37 -8.75
C ASP A 396 -31.54 -0.27 -9.03
N GLN A 397 -31.30 0.64 -8.06
CA GLN A 397 -30.33 1.73 -8.18
C GLN A 397 -28.88 1.30 -7.85
N VAL A 398 -28.68 0.11 -7.24
CA VAL A 398 -27.36 -0.32 -6.75
C VAL A 398 -26.30 -0.29 -7.84
N VAL A 399 -26.59 -0.82 -9.04
CA VAL A 399 -25.62 -0.89 -10.14
C VAL A 399 -25.21 0.51 -10.59
N ASP A 400 -26.20 1.41 -10.78
CA ASP A 400 -25.94 2.78 -11.25
C ASP A 400 -25.12 3.58 -10.22
N GLU A 401 -25.40 3.40 -8.93
CA GLU A 401 -24.65 4.05 -7.86
C GLU A 401 -23.22 3.50 -7.74
N VAL A 402 -23.00 2.20 -7.92
CA VAL A 402 -21.65 1.62 -7.95
C VAL A 402 -20.87 2.16 -9.14
N VAL A 403 -21.47 2.26 -10.34
CA VAL A 403 -20.83 2.88 -11.52
C VAL A 403 -20.43 4.33 -11.22
N ALA A 404 -21.33 5.12 -10.62
CA ALA A 404 -21.03 6.50 -10.25
C ALA A 404 -19.86 6.61 -9.23
N ILE A 405 -19.73 5.63 -8.32
CA ILE A 405 -18.61 5.58 -7.39
C ILE A 405 -17.31 5.19 -8.12
N LEU A 406 -17.35 4.26 -9.09
CA LEU A 406 -16.18 3.90 -9.90
C LEU A 406 -15.70 5.09 -10.74
N ASP A 407 -16.61 5.89 -11.33
CA ASP A 407 -16.27 7.15 -12.00
C ASP A 407 -15.57 8.15 -11.05
N LEU A 408 -15.98 8.19 -9.79
CA LEU A 408 -15.31 9.01 -8.76
C LEU A 408 -13.91 8.47 -8.44
N VAL A 409 -13.74 7.16 -8.35
CA VAL A 409 -12.43 6.51 -8.16
C VAL A 409 -11.48 6.89 -9.28
N ASP A 410 -11.89 6.75 -10.54
CA ASP A 410 -11.09 7.14 -11.71
C ASP A 410 -10.67 8.60 -11.67
N HIS A 411 -11.62 9.48 -11.38
CA HIS A 411 -11.35 10.91 -11.28
C HIS A 411 -10.29 11.21 -10.21
N ILE A 412 -10.40 10.59 -9.05
CA ILE A 412 -9.47 10.78 -7.94
C ILE A 412 -8.10 10.17 -8.27
N MET A 413 -8.04 8.91 -8.69
CA MET A 413 -6.77 8.23 -8.97
C MET A 413 -5.99 8.93 -10.08
N SER A 414 -6.67 9.34 -11.16
CA SER A 414 -6.04 10.12 -12.24
C SER A 414 -5.54 11.49 -11.77
N THR A 415 -6.26 12.16 -10.85
CA THR A 415 -5.84 13.45 -10.27
C THR A 415 -4.53 13.35 -9.49
N PHE A 416 -4.36 12.25 -8.75
CA PHE A 416 -3.14 11.98 -7.99
C PHE A 416 -2.08 11.20 -8.77
N GLY A 417 -2.36 10.81 -10.02
CA GLY A 417 -1.42 10.14 -10.90
C GLY A 417 -1.16 8.67 -10.56
N PHE A 418 -2.13 8.00 -9.93
CA PHE A 418 -2.06 6.59 -9.63
C PHE A 418 -2.64 5.73 -10.75
N GLU A 419 -1.97 4.61 -11.03
CA GLU A 419 -2.55 3.43 -11.66
C GLU A 419 -3.15 2.54 -10.56
N TYR A 420 -4.21 1.80 -10.87
CA TYR A 420 -4.85 0.91 -9.91
C TYR A 420 -5.35 -0.38 -10.55
N THR A 421 -5.60 -1.39 -9.71
CA THR A 421 -6.27 -2.64 -10.03
C THR A 421 -7.48 -2.81 -9.12
N ALA A 422 -8.44 -3.65 -9.52
CA ALA A 422 -9.65 -3.93 -8.75
C ALA A 422 -9.77 -5.42 -8.44
N GLU A 423 -10.32 -5.73 -7.28
CA GLU A 423 -10.70 -7.07 -6.87
C GLU A 423 -12.15 -7.07 -6.38
N ILE A 424 -12.93 -8.11 -6.74
CA ILE A 424 -14.24 -8.35 -6.14
C ILE A 424 -14.08 -9.45 -5.09
N SER A 425 -14.28 -9.08 -3.83
CA SER A 425 -14.24 -9.99 -2.70
C SER A 425 -15.63 -10.57 -2.45
N THR A 426 -15.73 -11.90 -2.45
CA THR A 426 -16.99 -12.63 -2.34
C THR A 426 -17.26 -13.08 -0.91
N ARG A 427 -18.33 -13.85 -0.71
CA ARG A 427 -18.88 -14.24 0.58
C ARG A 427 -17.88 -15.02 1.46
N PRO A 428 -17.58 -14.57 2.70
CA PRO A 428 -16.76 -15.32 3.64
C PRO A 428 -17.56 -16.45 4.32
N ALA A 429 -16.84 -17.43 4.89
CA ALA A 429 -17.45 -18.58 5.59
C ALA A 429 -18.36 -18.15 6.76
N LYS A 430 -18.01 -17.06 7.48
CA LYS A 430 -18.82 -16.46 8.52
C LYS A 430 -19.46 -15.18 7.98
N SER A 431 -20.72 -15.25 7.59
CA SER A 431 -21.45 -14.14 6.98
C SER A 431 -22.92 -14.14 7.39
N ILE A 432 -23.57 -12.99 7.21
CA ILE A 432 -25.00 -12.79 7.46
C ILE A 432 -25.71 -12.61 6.11
N GLY A 433 -27.02 -12.87 6.04
CA GLY A 433 -27.86 -12.73 4.85
C GLY A 433 -28.07 -14.04 4.09
N SER A 434 -29.09 -14.07 3.24
CA SER A 434 -29.45 -15.22 2.41
C SER A 434 -28.54 -15.36 1.19
N ASP A 435 -28.52 -16.55 0.59
CA ASP A 435 -27.76 -16.81 -0.63
C ASP A 435 -28.21 -15.90 -1.78
N ASP A 436 -29.53 -15.68 -1.93
CA ASP A 436 -30.11 -14.78 -2.95
C ASP A 436 -29.60 -13.33 -2.80
N MET A 437 -29.52 -12.81 -1.58
CA MET A 437 -29.01 -11.46 -1.32
C MET A 437 -27.54 -11.34 -1.71
N TRP A 438 -26.73 -12.33 -1.34
CA TRP A 438 -25.30 -12.38 -1.68
C TRP A 438 -25.07 -12.51 -3.19
N GLU A 439 -25.82 -13.38 -3.85
CA GLU A 439 -25.72 -13.58 -5.29
C GLU A 439 -26.11 -12.30 -6.04
N HIS A 440 -27.24 -11.69 -5.65
CA HIS A 440 -27.68 -10.43 -6.25
C HIS A 440 -26.66 -9.30 -6.06
N ALA A 441 -26.17 -9.09 -4.84
CA ALA A 441 -25.19 -8.06 -4.54
C ALA A 441 -23.87 -8.27 -5.30
N THR A 442 -23.37 -9.53 -5.34
CA THR A 442 -22.17 -9.86 -6.08
C THR A 442 -22.33 -9.65 -7.58
N ASN A 443 -23.48 -10.03 -8.15
CA ASN A 443 -23.77 -9.81 -9.56
C ASN A 443 -23.91 -8.31 -9.90
N ALA A 444 -24.49 -7.52 -9.00
CA ALA A 444 -24.56 -6.06 -9.17
C ALA A 444 -23.15 -5.42 -9.24
N LEU A 445 -22.21 -5.86 -8.39
CA LEU A 445 -20.82 -5.39 -8.46
C LEU A 445 -20.14 -5.80 -9.77
N LYS A 446 -20.32 -7.05 -10.21
CA LYS A 446 -19.78 -7.53 -11.50
C LYS A 446 -20.37 -6.76 -12.68
N GLU A 447 -21.68 -6.50 -12.68
CA GLU A 447 -22.35 -5.72 -13.72
C GLU A 447 -21.84 -4.28 -13.75
N ALA A 448 -21.65 -3.65 -12.59
CA ALA A 448 -21.10 -2.30 -12.51
C ALA A 448 -19.67 -2.23 -13.06
N CYS A 449 -18.79 -3.18 -12.72
CA CYS A 449 -17.45 -3.27 -13.30
C CYS A 449 -17.50 -3.45 -14.82
N ALA A 450 -18.41 -4.31 -15.33
CA ALA A 450 -18.56 -4.52 -16.77
C ALA A 450 -19.05 -3.26 -17.49
N ARG A 451 -20.02 -2.51 -16.93
CA ARG A 451 -20.49 -1.24 -17.48
C ARG A 451 -19.43 -0.14 -17.47
N HIS A 452 -18.55 -0.17 -16.46
CA HIS A 452 -17.45 0.77 -16.32
C HIS A 452 -16.19 0.34 -17.11
N GLU A 453 -16.21 -0.80 -17.78
CA GLU A 453 -15.06 -1.41 -18.49
C GLU A 453 -13.85 -1.64 -17.56
N LEU A 454 -14.10 -1.88 -16.25
CA LEU A 454 -13.08 -2.13 -15.25
C LEU A 454 -12.73 -3.62 -15.19
N GLU A 455 -11.47 -3.96 -15.47
CA GLU A 455 -10.93 -5.30 -15.26
C GLU A 455 -10.75 -5.56 -13.75
N TYR A 456 -11.11 -6.76 -13.30
CA TYR A 456 -11.02 -7.16 -11.89
C TYR A 456 -10.65 -8.62 -11.73
N GLU A 457 -10.09 -8.94 -10.58
CA GLU A 457 -9.86 -10.31 -10.12
C GLU A 457 -10.92 -10.70 -9.08
N ILE A 458 -11.20 -12.00 -8.92
CA ILE A 458 -12.09 -12.51 -7.87
C ILE A 458 -11.23 -12.93 -6.68
N ASN A 459 -11.52 -12.36 -5.53
CA ASN A 459 -10.93 -12.75 -4.25
C ASN A 459 -12.00 -13.50 -3.43
N GLU A 460 -11.96 -14.84 -3.49
CA GLU A 460 -12.97 -15.67 -2.86
C GLU A 460 -12.88 -15.65 -1.34
N GLY A 461 -14.03 -15.39 -0.69
CA GLY A 461 -14.14 -15.47 0.77
C GLY A 461 -13.60 -14.26 1.54
N ASP A 462 -13.12 -13.19 0.89
CA ASP A 462 -12.59 -11.98 1.54
C ASP A 462 -13.60 -10.83 1.67
N GLY A 463 -14.87 -11.09 1.38
CA GLY A 463 -15.96 -10.12 1.55
C GLY A 463 -16.17 -9.75 3.03
N ALA A 464 -16.87 -8.62 3.27
CA ALA A 464 -17.29 -8.29 4.62
C ALA A 464 -18.35 -9.30 5.11
N PHE A 465 -18.50 -9.47 6.41
CA PHE A 465 -19.52 -10.40 6.95
C PHE A 465 -20.96 -10.02 6.56
N TYR A 466 -21.17 -8.78 6.12
CA TYR A 466 -22.46 -8.17 5.78
C TYR A 466 -22.69 -7.94 4.28
N GLY A 467 -21.70 -8.20 3.42
CA GLY A 467 -21.86 -8.05 1.98
C GLY A 467 -20.55 -8.10 1.17
N PRO A 468 -20.65 -8.27 -0.16
CA PRO A 468 -19.51 -8.28 -1.06
C PRO A 468 -18.96 -6.88 -1.26
N LYS A 469 -17.69 -6.79 -1.70
CA LYS A 469 -17.00 -5.52 -1.91
C LYS A 469 -16.14 -5.51 -3.19
N ILE A 470 -15.92 -4.32 -3.73
CA ILE A 470 -14.85 -4.02 -4.68
C ILE A 470 -13.73 -3.34 -3.91
N ASP A 471 -12.53 -3.92 -3.91
CA ASP A 471 -11.32 -3.31 -3.39
C ASP A 471 -10.47 -2.75 -4.51
N ILE A 472 -10.06 -1.49 -4.37
CA ILE A 472 -9.19 -0.78 -5.32
C ILE A 472 -7.79 -0.70 -4.73
N LYS A 473 -6.83 -1.25 -5.44
CA LYS A 473 -5.42 -1.27 -5.06
C LYS A 473 -4.62 -0.33 -5.96
N VAL A 474 -4.06 0.73 -5.37
CA VAL A 474 -3.21 1.68 -6.10
C VAL A 474 -1.77 1.21 -6.16
N LYS A 475 -1.11 1.47 -7.30
CA LYS A 475 0.29 1.16 -7.51
C LYS A 475 1.13 2.42 -7.35
N ASP A 476 2.11 2.40 -6.45
CA ASP A 476 3.00 3.54 -6.23
C ASP A 476 4.14 3.62 -7.26
N ALA A 477 4.96 4.68 -7.16
CA ALA A 477 6.03 4.96 -8.13
C ALA A 477 7.17 3.91 -8.18
N ILE A 478 7.23 3.00 -7.22
CA ILE A 478 8.19 1.88 -7.16
C ILE A 478 7.52 0.52 -7.30
N GLY A 479 6.24 0.49 -7.70
CA GLY A 479 5.50 -0.71 -8.03
C GLY A 479 4.84 -1.43 -6.86
N ARG A 480 4.87 -0.88 -5.62
CA ARG A 480 4.16 -1.48 -4.48
C ARG A 480 2.66 -1.21 -4.58
N THR A 481 1.89 -2.20 -4.17
CA THR A 481 0.42 -2.15 -4.22
C THR A 481 -0.16 -1.81 -2.84
N TRP A 482 -1.12 -0.88 -2.82
CA TRP A 482 -1.77 -0.40 -1.60
C TRP A 482 -3.28 -0.40 -1.76
N GLN A 483 -4.00 -1.15 -0.93
CA GLN A 483 -5.45 -1.04 -0.87
C GLN A 483 -5.83 0.33 -0.31
N CYS A 484 -6.59 1.10 -1.09
CA CYS A 484 -7.08 2.44 -0.75
C CYS A 484 -8.60 2.49 -0.76
N SER A 485 -9.22 2.40 -1.93
CA SER A 485 -10.67 2.56 -2.04
C SER A 485 -11.39 1.22 -1.83
N THR A 486 -12.57 1.30 -1.26
CA THR A 486 -13.47 0.17 -1.13
C THR A 486 -14.89 0.62 -1.40
N VAL A 487 -15.64 -0.20 -2.13
CA VAL A 487 -17.08 -0.07 -2.36
C VAL A 487 -17.74 -1.35 -1.88
N GLN A 488 -18.66 -1.26 -0.92
CA GLN A 488 -19.30 -2.42 -0.31
C GLN A 488 -20.81 -2.32 -0.40
N VAL A 489 -21.47 -3.41 -0.75
CA VAL A 489 -22.94 -3.51 -0.73
C VAL A 489 -23.37 -4.08 0.60
N ASP A 490 -24.23 -3.38 1.31
CA ASP A 490 -24.76 -3.79 2.60
C ASP A 490 -26.29 -3.85 2.57
N PHE A 491 -26.81 -5.03 2.79
CA PHE A 491 -28.24 -5.29 2.95
C PHE A 491 -28.61 -5.59 4.41
N ASN A 492 -27.65 -5.61 5.33
CA ASN A 492 -27.79 -5.97 6.74
C ASN A 492 -28.14 -4.79 7.65
N PHE A 493 -27.40 -3.68 7.53
CA PHE A 493 -27.66 -2.51 8.37
C PHE A 493 -29.08 -1.99 8.20
N PRO A 494 -29.63 -1.85 6.97
CA PRO A 494 -31.03 -1.49 6.80
C PRO A 494 -32.00 -2.43 7.53
N GLU A 495 -31.70 -3.70 7.62
CA GLU A 495 -32.49 -4.67 8.37
C GLU A 495 -32.36 -4.51 9.89
N ARG A 496 -31.13 -4.47 10.40
CA ARG A 496 -30.85 -4.38 11.83
C ARG A 496 -31.34 -3.09 12.49
N PHE A 497 -31.28 -1.98 11.74
CA PHE A 497 -31.77 -0.69 12.19
C PHE A 497 -33.21 -0.41 11.78
N GLU A 498 -33.89 -1.38 11.12
CA GLU A 498 -35.29 -1.28 10.68
C GLU A 498 -35.54 -0.04 9.79
N LEU A 499 -34.60 0.23 8.85
CA LEU A 499 -34.78 1.34 7.92
C LEU A 499 -35.88 1.03 6.91
N THR A 500 -36.69 2.04 6.57
CA THR A 500 -37.71 1.93 5.54
C THR A 500 -37.79 3.17 4.68
N TYR A 501 -38.32 3.05 3.49
CA TYR A 501 -38.78 4.14 2.64
C TYR A 501 -40.15 3.80 2.06
N ARG A 502 -40.93 4.83 1.69
CA ARG A 502 -42.21 4.69 1.01
C ARG A 502 -42.02 4.49 -0.49
N THR A 503 -42.60 3.40 -1.02
CA THR A 503 -42.62 3.13 -2.46
C THR A 503 -43.68 3.97 -3.19
N GLU A 504 -43.70 3.88 -4.52
CA GLU A 504 -44.73 4.52 -5.35
C GLU A 504 -46.14 4.04 -5.01
N ASP A 505 -46.29 2.76 -4.69
CA ASP A 505 -47.54 2.14 -4.29
C ASP A 505 -47.91 2.41 -2.81
N ASN A 506 -47.21 3.31 -2.14
CA ASN A 506 -47.38 3.66 -0.73
C ASN A 506 -47.18 2.49 0.25
N THR A 507 -46.41 1.48 -0.12
CA THR A 507 -45.92 0.41 0.76
C THR A 507 -44.57 0.81 1.38
N GLU A 508 -44.15 0.09 2.39
CA GLU A 508 -42.83 0.26 3.00
C GLU A 508 -41.89 -0.82 2.50
N GLU A 509 -40.71 -0.39 2.04
CA GLU A 509 -39.61 -1.26 1.64
C GLU A 509 -38.30 -0.86 2.34
N ARG A 510 -37.35 -1.77 2.40
CA ARG A 510 -36.02 -1.52 2.95
C ARG A 510 -35.07 -1.00 1.89
N PRO A 511 -34.34 0.11 2.14
CA PRO A 511 -33.27 0.54 1.25
C PRO A 511 -32.13 -0.46 1.28
N TRP A 512 -31.34 -0.48 0.20
CA TRP A 512 -30.01 -1.03 0.18
C TRP A 512 -29.01 0.07 0.54
N MET A 513 -27.85 -0.30 1.07
CA MET A 513 -26.84 0.64 1.50
C MET A 513 -25.53 0.32 0.82
N LEU A 514 -24.84 1.35 0.30
CA LEU A 514 -23.49 1.23 -0.19
C LEU A 514 -22.57 1.98 0.75
N HIS A 515 -21.49 1.34 1.18
CA HIS A 515 -20.38 1.97 1.88
C HIS A 515 -19.28 2.28 0.88
N ARG A 516 -18.67 3.46 0.96
CA ARG A 516 -17.49 3.74 0.19
C ARG A 516 -16.50 4.62 0.95
N ALA A 517 -15.23 4.34 0.78
CA ALA A 517 -14.11 5.22 1.09
C ALA A 517 -13.17 5.21 -0.12
N ILE A 518 -12.74 6.36 -0.61
CA ILE A 518 -11.87 6.43 -1.80
C ILE A 518 -10.40 6.52 -1.40
N PHE A 519 -10.07 7.36 -0.44
CA PHE A 519 -8.72 7.41 0.14
C PHE A 519 -8.44 6.24 1.10
N GLY A 520 -9.50 5.56 1.56
CA GLY A 520 -9.45 4.63 2.67
C GLY A 520 -9.33 5.35 4.00
N SER A 521 -8.22 6.05 4.22
CA SER A 521 -8.10 7.11 5.22
C SER A 521 -7.19 8.22 4.70
N ILE A 522 -7.41 9.42 5.20
CA ILE A 522 -6.56 10.60 4.91
C ILE A 522 -5.10 10.32 5.29
N GLU A 523 -4.89 9.66 6.42
CA GLU A 523 -3.58 9.28 6.93
C GLU A 523 -2.86 8.34 5.98
N ARG A 524 -3.51 7.21 5.65
CA ARG A 524 -2.93 6.20 4.76
C ARG A 524 -2.64 6.77 3.39
N PHE A 525 -3.59 7.50 2.81
CA PHE A 525 -3.42 8.10 1.50
C PHE A 525 -2.31 9.17 1.49
N LEU A 526 -2.22 10.01 2.56
CA LEU A 526 -1.13 10.96 2.71
C LEU A 526 0.23 10.27 2.83
N GLY A 527 0.32 9.17 3.58
CA GLY A 527 1.53 8.34 3.67
C GLY A 527 1.96 7.84 2.29
N ILE A 528 1.02 7.25 1.53
CA ILE A 528 1.25 6.77 0.17
C ILE A 528 1.68 7.91 -0.75
N LEU A 529 1.04 9.09 -0.68
CA LEU A 529 1.42 10.26 -1.48
C LEU A 529 2.83 10.77 -1.17
N ILE A 530 3.22 10.80 0.11
CA ILE A 530 4.58 11.19 0.51
C ILE A 530 5.60 10.24 -0.13
N GLU A 531 5.35 8.93 -0.10
CA GLU A 531 6.23 7.93 -0.68
C GLU A 531 6.22 7.95 -2.21
N HIS A 532 5.03 8.05 -2.83
CA HIS A 532 4.88 8.11 -4.28
C HIS A 532 5.65 9.30 -4.88
N TYR A 533 5.49 10.48 -4.31
CA TYR A 533 6.14 11.71 -4.77
C TYR A 533 7.53 11.95 -4.14
N ALA A 534 8.05 11.04 -3.30
CA ALA A 534 9.28 11.24 -2.52
C ALA A 534 9.29 12.60 -1.79
N GLY A 535 8.14 13.00 -1.24
CA GLY A 535 7.89 14.27 -0.56
C GLY A 535 7.70 15.49 -1.46
N ALA A 536 7.94 15.38 -2.78
CA ALA A 536 7.77 16.49 -3.74
C ALA A 536 6.33 16.57 -4.24
N LEU A 537 5.40 16.90 -3.36
CA LEU A 537 3.97 16.94 -3.65
C LEU A 537 3.64 17.87 -4.83
N PRO A 538 2.59 17.57 -5.63
CA PRO A 538 2.13 18.43 -6.72
C PRO A 538 1.86 19.85 -6.23
N LEU A 539 2.06 20.85 -7.09
CA LEU A 539 1.96 22.27 -6.74
C LEU A 539 0.66 22.62 -6.00
N TRP A 540 -0.45 22.05 -6.43
CA TRP A 540 -1.75 22.33 -5.82
C TRP A 540 -1.88 21.79 -4.40
N LEU A 541 -1.15 20.73 -4.09
CA LEU A 541 -1.15 20.06 -2.78
C LEU A 541 0.02 20.51 -1.88
N ALA A 542 1.11 21.01 -2.47
CA ALA A 542 2.30 21.40 -1.74
C ALA A 542 2.00 22.38 -0.60
N PRO A 543 2.40 22.11 0.65
CA PRO A 543 2.09 22.97 1.81
C PRO A 543 2.73 24.35 1.70
N VAL A 544 3.84 24.44 1.00
CA VAL A 544 4.50 25.68 0.55
C VAL A 544 4.72 25.57 -0.94
N GLN A 545 4.20 26.51 -1.70
CA GLN A 545 4.23 26.49 -3.17
C GLN A 545 5.43 27.29 -3.72
N VAL A 546 5.76 28.36 -3.04
CA VAL A 546 6.83 29.27 -3.47
C VAL A 546 7.67 29.71 -2.25
N ALA A 547 8.98 29.56 -2.36
CA ALA A 547 9.95 30.20 -1.46
C ALA A 547 10.45 31.51 -2.09
N VAL A 548 10.36 32.61 -1.37
CA VAL A 548 10.91 33.91 -1.78
C VAL A 548 12.23 34.11 -1.07
N LEU A 549 13.31 34.22 -1.83
CA LEU A 549 14.70 34.25 -1.37
C LEU A 549 15.34 35.62 -1.65
N PRO A 550 15.31 36.57 -0.71
CA PRO A 550 16.04 37.84 -0.85
C PRO A 550 17.56 37.62 -0.80
N LEU A 551 18.28 38.20 -1.73
CA LEU A 551 19.75 38.07 -1.86
C LEU A 551 20.51 38.80 -0.75
N ALA A 552 19.96 39.89 -0.24
CA ALA A 552 20.52 40.69 0.84
C ALA A 552 19.37 41.39 1.60
N ASP A 553 19.64 41.89 2.80
CA ASP A 553 18.63 42.48 3.70
C ASP A 553 17.86 43.64 3.05
N ARG A 554 18.49 44.44 2.20
CA ARG A 554 17.86 45.53 1.42
C ARG A 554 16.75 45.03 0.46
N HIS A 555 16.64 43.73 0.24
CA HIS A 555 15.59 43.13 -0.58
C HIS A 555 14.45 42.49 0.27
N ASN A 556 14.56 42.52 1.62
CA ASN A 556 13.57 41.88 2.50
C ASN A 556 12.20 42.54 2.38
N GLU A 557 12.13 43.88 2.31
CA GLU A 557 10.87 44.60 2.14
C GLU A 557 10.18 44.23 0.80
N ALA A 558 10.92 44.17 -0.28
CA ALA A 558 10.41 43.77 -1.59
C ALA A 558 9.96 42.29 -1.60
N ALA A 559 10.67 41.43 -0.85
CA ALA A 559 10.32 40.02 -0.69
C ALA A 559 9.00 39.87 0.10
N ALA A 560 8.85 40.64 1.19
CA ALA A 560 7.64 40.63 2.00
C ALA A 560 6.43 41.14 1.21
N GLU A 561 6.57 42.20 0.46
CA GLU A 561 5.49 42.72 -0.40
C GLU A 561 5.09 41.74 -1.52
N LEU A 562 6.07 41.12 -2.18
CA LEU A 562 5.79 40.05 -3.15
C LEU A 562 5.04 38.88 -2.50
N ALA A 563 5.50 38.44 -1.35
CA ALA A 563 4.85 37.34 -0.62
C ALA A 563 3.42 37.70 -0.21
N LYS A 564 3.17 38.94 0.25
CA LYS A 564 1.84 39.45 0.57
C LYS A 564 0.91 39.41 -0.67
N GLN A 565 1.38 39.84 -1.82
CA GLN A 565 0.60 39.83 -3.06
C GLN A 565 0.30 38.40 -3.51
N LEU A 566 1.25 37.48 -3.42
CA LEU A 566 1.05 36.07 -3.76
C LEU A 566 0.11 35.38 -2.78
N LYS A 567 0.20 35.67 -1.47
CA LYS A 567 -0.74 35.17 -0.45
C LYS A 567 -2.16 35.67 -0.70
N ALA A 568 -2.34 36.96 -1.02
CA ALA A 568 -3.63 37.54 -1.38
C ALA A 568 -4.26 36.88 -2.62
N ALA A 569 -3.46 36.29 -3.49
CA ALA A 569 -3.89 35.50 -4.62
C ALA A 569 -4.17 34.00 -4.28
N GLY A 570 -4.15 33.64 -3.00
CA GLY A 570 -4.38 32.27 -2.53
C GLY A 570 -3.13 31.37 -2.53
N GLY A 571 -1.93 31.92 -2.76
CA GLY A 571 -0.69 31.16 -2.74
C GLY A 571 -0.19 30.87 -1.33
N ARG A 572 0.47 29.71 -1.14
CA ARG A 572 1.16 29.30 0.08
C ARG A 572 2.64 29.65 -0.04
N ILE A 573 3.06 30.75 0.59
CA ILE A 573 4.35 31.39 0.38
C ILE A 573 5.16 31.44 1.68
N GLU A 574 6.43 31.07 1.62
CA GLU A 574 7.44 31.29 2.67
C GLU A 574 8.48 32.30 2.19
N VAL A 575 8.94 33.18 3.10
CA VAL A 575 10.05 34.12 2.84
C VAL A 575 11.24 33.68 3.66
N TYR A 576 12.40 33.57 3.05
CA TYR A 576 13.68 33.21 3.68
C TYR A 576 14.52 34.48 3.87
N ASP A 577 14.06 35.35 4.78
CA ASP A 577 14.64 36.67 5.05
C ASP A 577 15.82 36.68 6.04
N GLN A 578 16.14 35.51 6.63
CA GLN A 578 17.27 35.36 7.54
C GLN A 578 18.58 35.76 6.84
N ASN A 579 19.52 36.33 7.62
CA ASN A 579 20.84 36.69 7.13
C ASN A 579 21.73 35.45 6.93
N GLU A 580 21.48 34.71 5.84
CA GLU A 580 22.18 33.49 5.45
C GLU A 580 22.68 33.55 4.02
N PRO A 581 23.79 32.87 3.68
CA PRO A 581 24.24 32.75 2.30
C PRO A 581 23.16 32.18 1.38
N MET A 582 23.03 32.70 0.16
CA MET A 582 21.99 32.26 -0.81
C MET A 582 22.01 30.76 -1.05
N ARG A 583 23.19 30.12 -1.07
CA ARG A 583 23.31 28.66 -1.22
C ARG A 583 22.62 27.89 -0.11
N VAL A 584 22.62 28.43 1.13
CA VAL A 584 21.94 27.82 2.29
C VAL A 584 20.43 27.97 2.15
N LYS A 585 19.94 29.17 1.78
CA LYS A 585 18.53 29.41 1.52
C LYS A 585 17.97 28.48 0.44
N ILE A 586 18.73 28.33 -0.67
CA ILE A 586 18.36 27.41 -1.76
C ILE A 586 18.34 25.95 -1.27
N ALA A 587 19.39 25.52 -0.54
CA ALA A 587 19.46 24.16 0.00
C ALA A 587 18.29 23.84 0.94
N LYS A 588 17.94 24.79 1.85
CA LYS A 588 16.77 24.67 2.74
C LYS A 588 15.47 24.53 1.94
N ALA A 589 15.23 25.37 0.93
CA ALA A 589 14.04 25.30 0.11
C ALA A 589 13.97 23.98 -0.71
N GLN A 590 15.11 23.50 -1.19
CA GLN A 590 15.22 22.21 -1.89
C GLN A 590 14.95 21.01 -0.96
N SER A 591 15.54 21.01 0.25
CA SER A 591 15.29 19.94 1.24
C SER A 591 13.83 19.87 1.66
N GLN A 592 13.14 21.02 1.72
CA GLN A 592 11.71 21.11 1.97
C GLN A 592 10.83 20.81 0.74
N LYS A 593 11.44 20.38 -0.40
CA LYS A 593 10.72 19.99 -1.64
C LYS A 593 9.79 21.09 -2.17
N ILE A 594 10.11 22.37 -1.93
CA ILE A 594 9.26 23.48 -2.38
C ILE A 594 9.29 23.58 -3.91
N PRO A 595 8.14 23.56 -4.61
CA PRO A 595 8.08 23.49 -6.08
C PRO A 595 8.73 24.68 -6.79
N TYR A 596 8.62 25.88 -6.23
CA TYR A 596 9.17 27.09 -6.84
C TYR A 596 10.01 27.92 -5.89
N MET A 597 11.08 28.50 -6.40
CA MET A 597 11.91 29.47 -5.70
C MET A 597 12.01 30.77 -6.52
N VAL A 598 11.80 31.90 -5.85
CA VAL A 598 11.95 33.24 -6.43
C VAL A 598 13.11 33.95 -5.74
N VAL A 599 14.20 34.17 -6.48
CA VAL A 599 15.36 34.92 -5.99
C VAL A 599 15.21 36.41 -6.32
N LEU A 600 15.25 37.27 -5.30
CA LEU A 600 15.18 38.72 -5.44
C LEU A 600 16.58 39.35 -5.20
N GLY A 601 17.04 40.13 -6.18
CA GLY A 601 18.34 40.80 -6.14
C GLY A 601 18.45 41.96 -7.16
N ASP A 602 19.55 42.73 -7.11
CA ASP A 602 19.73 43.95 -7.91
C ASP A 602 19.74 43.76 -9.44
N ASN A 603 20.05 42.55 -9.94
CA ASN A 603 20.11 42.29 -11.38
C ASN A 603 18.75 42.35 -12.10
N GLY A 604 17.65 42.28 -11.37
CA GLY A 604 16.33 42.58 -11.93
C GLY A 604 16.21 44.04 -12.44
N ASN A 605 16.99 44.95 -11.90
CA ASN A 605 17.02 46.35 -12.36
C ASN A 605 17.91 46.59 -13.58
N ARG A 606 19.02 45.85 -13.76
CA ARG A 606 19.95 46.04 -14.88
C ARG A 606 19.43 45.50 -16.22
N GLU A 607 18.69 44.40 -16.22
CA GLU A 607 18.04 43.92 -17.44
C GLU A 607 16.87 44.87 -17.85
N ARG A 608 16.17 45.49 -16.89
CA ARG A 608 15.15 46.51 -17.17
C ARG A 608 15.74 47.74 -17.92
N HIS A 609 16.94 48.18 -17.60
CA HIS A 609 17.59 49.25 -18.30
C HIS A 609 18.05 48.84 -19.70
N ARG A 610 18.46 47.59 -19.89
CA ARG A 610 18.85 47.04 -21.20
C ARG A 610 17.64 46.81 -22.13
N GLU A 611 16.52 46.34 -21.61
CA GLU A 611 15.28 46.20 -22.40
C GLU A 611 14.63 47.55 -22.74
N ARG A 612 14.64 48.54 -21.84
CA ARG A 612 14.26 49.92 -22.18
C ARG A 612 15.12 50.52 -23.27
N ALA A 613 16.42 50.29 -23.22
CA ALA A 613 17.35 50.74 -24.26
C ALA A 613 17.18 49.97 -25.59
N ARG A 614 16.65 48.73 -25.56
CA ARG A 614 16.31 47.96 -26.77
C ARG A 614 14.93 48.33 -27.33
N ALA A 615 13.95 48.59 -26.46
CA ALA A 615 12.61 49.02 -26.90
C ALA A 615 12.58 50.42 -27.53
N SER A 616 13.55 51.26 -27.18
CA SER A 616 13.72 52.59 -27.82
C SER A 616 14.42 52.54 -29.20
N ARG A 617 14.98 51.39 -29.61
CA ARG A 617 15.58 51.14 -30.92
C ARG A 617 14.77 50.04 -31.64
N GLY A 618 13.74 50.46 -32.33
CA GLY A 618 12.78 49.59 -32.99
C GLY A 618 13.35 48.54 -33.94
N ARG A 619 12.86 47.33 -33.80
CA ARG A 619 12.39 46.30 -34.76
C ARG A 619 12.42 44.91 -34.14
N PRO A 620 11.34 44.09 -34.29
CA PRO A 620 11.32 42.73 -33.76
C PRO A 620 12.00 41.75 -34.72
N ARG A 621 12.99 41.02 -34.23
CA ARG A 621 13.52 39.82 -34.91
C ARG A 621 12.79 38.58 -34.37
N ARG A 622 12.15 37.86 -35.29
CA ARG A 622 11.66 36.49 -35.08
C ARG A 622 12.84 35.58 -34.74
N VAL A 623 12.73 34.82 -33.65
CA VAL A 623 13.61 33.68 -33.38
C VAL A 623 12.74 32.42 -33.41
N ALA A 624 13.06 31.55 -34.38
CA ALA A 624 12.50 30.25 -34.58
C ALA A 624 12.91 29.30 -33.45
N GLY A 625 11.93 28.61 -32.85
CA GLY A 625 12.17 27.61 -31.82
C GLY A 625 12.69 26.30 -32.40
N ARG A 626 13.80 25.80 -31.89
CA ARG A 626 14.20 24.38 -32.00
C ARG A 626 13.73 23.65 -30.73
N ALA A 627 12.91 22.62 -30.93
CA ALA A 627 12.48 21.74 -29.88
C ALA A 627 13.64 20.87 -29.40
N ALA A 628 13.94 20.93 -28.12
CA ALA A 628 14.70 19.89 -27.42
C ALA A 628 13.76 18.88 -26.79
N ARG A 629 13.82 17.63 -27.29
CA ARG A 629 13.24 16.45 -26.66
C ARG A 629 14.22 15.95 -25.58
N GLY A 630 13.65 15.49 -24.45
CA GLY A 630 14.32 14.62 -23.48
C GLY A 630 14.87 15.36 -22.28
N GLU A 631 14.07 15.26 -21.18
CA GLU A 631 14.51 15.04 -19.81
C GLU A 631 13.28 15.24 -18.89
N ALA A 632 12.49 14.19 -18.77
CA ALA A 632 11.53 14.06 -17.68
C ALA A 632 12.12 13.00 -16.75
N ALA A 633 12.54 13.41 -15.59
CA ALA A 633 12.73 12.68 -14.35
C ALA A 633 14.04 13.09 -13.64
N ARG A 634 14.07 14.29 -13.10
CA ARG A 634 14.87 14.59 -11.88
C ARG A 634 14.13 15.73 -11.19
N GLY A 635 13.55 15.46 -10.01
CA GLY A 635 12.91 16.47 -9.17
C GLY A 635 13.90 17.53 -8.73
N GLY A 636 14.11 18.52 -9.55
CA GLY A 636 14.91 19.70 -9.28
C GLY A 636 14.00 20.92 -9.17
N ALA A 637 14.05 21.62 -8.04
CA ALA A 637 13.41 22.91 -7.91
C ALA A 637 13.91 23.84 -9.03
N VAL A 638 12.96 24.32 -9.86
CA VAL A 638 13.31 25.22 -10.97
C VAL A 638 13.52 26.60 -10.39
N ALA A 639 14.75 27.09 -10.41
CA ALA A 639 15.06 28.49 -10.10
C ALA A 639 14.46 29.37 -11.21
N LEU A 640 13.43 30.13 -10.87
CA LEU A 640 12.85 31.13 -11.75
C LEU A 640 13.80 32.34 -11.81
N ARG A 641 14.63 32.42 -12.83
CA ARG A 641 15.30 33.67 -13.16
C ARG A 641 14.29 34.61 -13.82
N CYS A 642 14.10 35.79 -13.28
CA CYS A 642 13.28 36.85 -13.91
C CYS A 642 13.92 37.25 -15.26
N GLY A 643 13.45 36.65 -16.35
CA GLY A 643 13.88 36.90 -17.73
C GLY A 643 13.47 35.75 -18.63
N GLY A 644 12.22 35.76 -19.13
CA GLY A 644 11.75 34.83 -20.18
C GLY A 644 11.18 33.51 -19.65
N MET A 645 9.95 33.54 -19.19
CA MET A 645 9.24 32.38 -18.64
C MET A 645 8.41 31.68 -19.70
N ALA A 646 8.73 30.44 -20.02
CA ALA A 646 7.81 29.50 -20.66
C ALA A 646 7.33 28.48 -19.59
N LEU A 647 6.13 28.68 -19.10
CA LEU A 647 5.44 27.71 -18.26
C LEU A 647 5.03 26.51 -19.15
N LYS A 648 5.68 25.36 -18.99
CA LYS A 648 5.19 24.09 -19.53
C LYS A 648 4.10 23.55 -18.62
N ARG A 649 2.97 23.17 -19.21
CA ARG A 649 1.87 22.47 -18.53
C ARG A 649 2.38 21.14 -17.96
N PRO A 650 2.17 20.82 -16.67
CA PRO A 650 2.23 19.44 -16.20
C PRO A 650 1.03 18.67 -16.79
N ARG A 651 1.25 17.44 -17.25
CA ARG A 651 0.16 16.53 -17.60
C ARG A 651 -0.52 16.10 -16.30
N GLY A 652 -1.85 16.13 -16.25
CA GLY A 652 -2.63 15.63 -15.12
C GLY A 652 -3.15 16.66 -14.11
N CYS A 653 -3.37 17.93 -14.47
CA CYS A 653 -4.03 18.90 -13.57
C CYS A 653 -5.54 18.97 -13.83
N PRO A 654 -6.39 18.78 -12.78
CA PRO A 654 -7.84 18.85 -12.93
C PRO A 654 -8.38 20.27 -12.99
N GLY A 655 -9.40 20.47 -13.84
CA GLY A 655 -10.43 21.49 -13.86
C GLY A 655 -10.10 22.99 -14.01
N PRO A 656 -11.05 23.80 -14.52
CA PRO A 656 -10.82 25.21 -14.85
C PRO A 656 -10.61 26.14 -13.64
N PHE A 657 -11.08 25.79 -12.46
CA PHE A 657 -10.91 26.60 -11.24
C PHE A 657 -9.50 26.52 -10.67
N PHE A 658 -8.86 25.37 -10.81
CA PHE A 658 -7.47 25.15 -10.38
C PHE A 658 -6.49 25.97 -11.23
N MET A 659 -6.75 26.05 -12.53
CA MET A 659 -5.96 26.86 -13.47
C MET A 659 -6.07 28.35 -13.18
N ARG A 660 -7.13 28.84 -12.52
CA ARG A 660 -7.22 30.24 -12.11
C ARG A 660 -6.21 30.59 -11.02
N GLY A 661 -6.01 29.74 -10.00
CA GLY A 661 -5.02 29.98 -8.93
C GLY A 661 -3.59 29.94 -9.46
N VAL A 662 -3.23 28.92 -10.25
CA VAL A 662 -1.89 28.79 -10.86
C VAL A 662 -1.65 29.83 -11.95
N ALA A 663 -2.65 30.11 -12.77
CA ALA A 663 -2.58 31.17 -13.79
C ALA A 663 -2.55 32.56 -13.15
N VAL A 664 -3.23 32.78 -12.03
CA VAL A 664 -3.19 34.04 -11.27
C VAL A 664 -1.86 34.21 -10.56
N ILE A 665 -1.28 33.14 -9.96
CA ILE A 665 0.06 33.16 -9.41
C ILE A 665 1.09 33.39 -10.54
N GLY A 666 0.98 32.70 -11.65
CA GLY A 666 1.86 32.87 -12.81
C GLY A 666 1.64 34.22 -13.54
N LYS A 667 0.40 34.73 -13.60
CA LYS A 667 0.07 36.04 -14.14
C LYS A 667 0.51 37.14 -13.19
N LYS A 668 0.29 37.03 -11.88
CA LYS A 668 0.75 38.00 -10.87
C LYS A 668 2.24 37.95 -10.65
N LEU A 669 2.91 36.81 -10.75
CA LEU A 669 4.37 36.76 -10.83
C LEU A 669 4.89 37.54 -12.05
N ARG A 670 4.20 37.46 -13.20
CA ARG A 670 4.49 38.28 -14.38
C ARG A 670 4.14 39.76 -14.16
N ASP A 671 2.98 40.03 -13.57
CA ASP A 671 2.47 41.39 -13.36
C ASP A 671 3.21 42.09 -12.21
N CYS A 672 3.64 41.42 -11.14
CA CYS A 672 4.50 41.98 -10.10
C CYS A 672 5.91 42.29 -10.65
N VAL A 673 6.43 41.47 -11.54
CA VAL A 673 7.63 41.77 -12.32
C VAL A 673 7.37 42.99 -13.24
N LEU A 674 6.14 43.20 -13.71
CA LEU A 674 5.74 44.34 -14.55
C LEU A 674 5.34 45.60 -13.74
N HIS A 675 4.73 45.48 -12.54
CA HIS A 675 4.27 46.63 -11.73
C HIS A 675 5.35 47.22 -10.83
N SER A 676 6.32 46.44 -10.35
CA SER A 676 7.55 47.03 -9.81
C SER A 676 8.31 47.89 -10.87
N ARG A 677 7.79 47.90 -12.11
CA ARG A 677 8.21 48.79 -13.22
C ARG A 677 7.55 50.18 -13.19
N LYS A 678 6.47 50.40 -12.40
CA LYS A 678 5.69 51.67 -12.42
C LYS A 678 5.84 52.51 -11.14
N SER A 679 6.30 51.95 -10.03
CA SER A 679 6.41 52.66 -8.74
C SER A 679 7.86 53.06 -8.36
N ALA A 680 8.74 53.14 -9.33
CA ALA A 680 10.06 53.75 -9.19
C ALA A 680 10.21 54.83 -10.29
N VAL A 681 9.31 55.83 -10.24
CA VAL A 681 9.48 57.18 -10.86
C VAL A 681 9.30 58.20 -9.76
#